data_bca44ccbc8c8f431869bf40600f412e3
#
_entry.id   bca44ccbc8c8f431869bf40600f412e3
#
_cell.length_a   1.000
_cell.length_b   1.000
_cell.length_c   1.000
_cell.angle_alpha   90.00
_cell.angle_beta   90.00
_cell.angle_gamma   90.00
#
_symmetry.space_group_name_H-M   'P 1'
#
loop_
_entity.id
_entity.type
_entity.pdbx_description
1 polymer ?
#
loop_
_entity_poly.entity_id
_entity_poly.type
_entity_poly.pdbx_seq_one_letter_code
_entity_poly.pdbx_strand_id
1 'polypeptide(L)'
;MIKTIKTMSKQEKERYTVPRKVQDVIPVRRIWPDGIFLVGNKFSKTYKFSDINYLVASREDKESMFLTYSELLNSLDSGAVTKITINNRRMNQANFETSILMPMQGDFRDEYRKEYNQMLLDKATGANGITQEKYITISVVKKDIEEARAYFARVGADLISHFSALGSKCVELDATERLRILHDFYRQGEESEFVFNAREMMKRGHSFKDYICPDGIEKNSDYLKLGDKFCRVLFLKDYASYIKDNMVTELTDFNRNLMFSIDIVPVPTDEAVREVENRLLGVETNITNWQRRQNANNNFSAVVPYDMELQRKESKEFLDDLTTRDQRMMFAVMTLAITADTKEQLDSDTEAVLSVARKHMCQLAVLKFQQLDGLNTALPIGARKINAFRTLTTESLAVFIPFKVQEIQDKGGIYFGENAISHNLIMCNKANLLNQSAFLLGVPGAGKSFSAKELIAFLMLHPDYANDDILICDPEGEFGALVKALGREKATVAHLVAGGKDRLNAMYMVEGYGEQNPIVEKSQFVMSLIEQIDKRGVGPQHKSIIDRCTALVYPEAEKSGRVATLCDLRNKLLEQPEDKAKEIALSLELYTTGSLDIFGRESTVDLNKPYVVFDIHGLGEQLKPAGSLVITDTILNRVTLNWKRGKRTHVF
;
A
#
# COMPACT_ATOMS: atom_id res chain seq x y z
N MET A 1 -34.42 26.37 3.12
CA MET A 1 -33.49 25.45 3.82
C MET A 1 -34.21 24.10 3.93
N ILE A 2 -33.65 23.11 3.30
CA ILE A 2 -34.18 21.75 3.12
C ILE A 2 -34.50 21.11 4.47
N LYS A 3 -35.52 20.26 4.51
CA LYS A 3 -36.00 19.58 5.74
C LYS A 3 -34.87 18.76 6.38
N THR A 4 -34.09 18.06 5.57
CA THR A 4 -32.92 17.27 6.02
C THR A 4 -31.93 18.13 6.82
N ILE A 5 -31.50 19.29 6.29
CA ILE A 5 -30.58 20.18 7.00
C ILE A 5 -31.21 20.76 8.27
N LYS A 6 -32.51 21.13 8.21
CA LYS A 6 -33.22 21.63 9.40
C LYS A 6 -33.27 20.58 10.51
N THR A 7 -33.51 19.31 10.14
CA THR A 7 -33.56 18.20 11.09
C THR A 7 -32.18 17.93 11.69
N MET A 8 -31.14 17.86 10.83
CA MET A 8 -29.77 17.66 11.31
C MET A 8 -29.29 18.81 12.18
N SER A 9 -29.55 20.06 11.78
CA SER A 9 -29.18 21.24 12.59
C SER A 9 -29.89 21.26 13.95
N LYS A 10 -31.12 20.77 14.04
CA LYS A 10 -31.81 20.60 15.33
C LYS A 10 -31.19 19.50 16.17
N GLN A 11 -30.82 18.37 15.56
CA GLN A 11 -30.17 17.24 16.24
C GLN A 11 -28.76 17.60 16.72
N GLU A 12 -28.05 18.47 15.99
CA GLU A 12 -26.70 18.91 16.32
C GLU A 12 -26.66 20.09 17.29
N LYS A 13 -27.79 20.68 17.61
CA LYS A 13 -27.88 21.85 18.49
C LYS A 13 -27.56 21.45 19.93
N GLU A 14 -26.32 21.62 20.33
CA GLU A 14 -25.87 21.45 21.70
C GLU A 14 -25.99 22.77 22.48
N ARG A 15 -26.26 22.67 23.77
CA ARG A 15 -26.22 23.82 24.66
C ARG A 15 -24.76 24.23 24.85
N TYR A 16 -24.44 25.46 24.50
CA TYR A 16 -23.09 25.97 24.70
C TYR A 16 -22.73 25.94 26.19
N THR A 17 -21.66 25.27 26.52
CA THR A 17 -21.04 25.28 27.84
C THR A 17 -19.63 25.81 27.70
N VAL A 18 -19.26 26.73 28.58
CA VAL A 18 -17.90 27.29 28.60
C VAL A 18 -16.94 26.15 29.01
N PRO A 19 -15.98 25.77 28.16
CA PRO A 19 -15.00 24.74 28.51
C PRO A 19 -14.16 25.20 29.72
N ARG A 20 -14.06 24.32 30.72
CA ARG A 20 -13.24 24.57 31.93
C ARG A 20 -11.89 23.88 31.86
N LYS A 21 -11.78 22.83 31.05
CA LYS A 21 -10.58 22.00 30.86
C LYS A 21 -10.35 21.77 29.37
N VAL A 22 -9.12 21.44 29.00
CA VAL A 22 -8.77 21.12 27.61
C VAL A 22 -9.61 19.93 27.09
N GLN A 23 -9.89 18.94 27.96
CA GLN A 23 -10.73 17.80 27.60
C GLN A 23 -12.17 18.19 27.20
N ASP A 24 -12.70 19.30 27.70
CA ASP A 24 -14.06 19.75 27.35
C ASP A 24 -14.16 20.25 25.91
N VAL A 25 -13.03 20.62 25.31
CA VAL A 25 -12.95 21.14 23.94
C VAL A 25 -13.13 20.05 22.90
N ILE A 26 -12.76 18.81 23.23
CA ILE A 26 -12.89 17.65 22.35
C ILE A 26 -14.30 17.07 22.51
N PRO A 27 -15.14 17.07 21.44
CA PRO A 27 -16.56 16.74 21.57
C PRO A 27 -16.87 15.25 21.69
N VAL A 28 -15.88 14.38 21.77
CA VAL A 28 -16.06 12.94 21.99
C VAL A 28 -16.45 12.70 23.45
N ARG A 29 -17.62 12.08 23.68
CA ARG A 29 -18.17 11.82 25.02
C ARG A 29 -17.84 10.42 25.51
N ARG A 30 -17.89 9.43 24.63
CA ARG A 30 -17.66 8.00 24.93
C ARG A 30 -16.94 7.32 23.77
N ILE A 31 -16.20 6.27 24.11
CA ILE A 31 -15.54 5.38 23.16
C ILE A 31 -15.87 3.92 23.52
N TRP A 32 -15.93 3.04 22.52
CA TRP A 32 -16.06 1.60 22.68
C TRP A 32 -14.89 0.89 22.02
N PRO A 33 -14.49 -0.31 22.50
CA PRO A 33 -13.32 -1.03 21.97
C PRO A 33 -13.39 -1.30 20.47
N ASP A 34 -14.61 -1.50 19.93
CA ASP A 34 -14.89 -1.72 18.51
C ASP A 34 -14.75 -0.46 17.64
N GLY A 35 -14.18 0.60 18.19
CA GLY A 35 -13.91 1.85 17.48
C GLY A 35 -15.12 2.75 17.27
N ILE A 36 -16.25 2.50 17.91
CA ILE A 36 -17.39 3.42 17.88
C ILE A 36 -17.16 4.55 18.89
N PHE A 37 -17.35 5.80 18.45
CA PHE A 37 -17.28 7.00 19.29
C PHE A 37 -18.66 7.66 19.37
N LEU A 38 -19.01 8.16 20.56
CA LEU A 38 -20.20 9.01 20.77
C LEU A 38 -19.74 10.47 20.77
N VAL A 39 -20.20 11.23 19.78
CA VAL A 39 -19.90 12.64 19.60
C VAL A 39 -21.20 13.43 19.62
N GLY A 40 -21.41 14.22 20.67
CA GLY A 40 -22.73 14.80 20.90
C GLY A 40 -23.79 13.73 21.16
N ASN A 41 -24.74 13.60 20.23
CA ASN A 41 -25.78 12.56 20.21
C ASN A 41 -25.62 11.59 19.03
N LYS A 42 -24.50 11.63 18.31
CA LYS A 42 -24.21 10.78 17.15
C LYS A 42 -23.19 9.72 17.51
N PHE A 43 -23.43 8.52 17.02
CA PHE A 43 -22.41 7.47 16.96
C PHE A 43 -21.62 7.62 15.68
N SER A 44 -20.30 7.45 15.75
CA SER A 44 -19.41 7.51 14.59
C SER A 44 -18.46 6.32 14.56
N LYS A 45 -18.19 5.82 13.37
CA LYS A 45 -17.17 4.80 13.10
C LYS A 45 -16.28 5.24 11.95
N THR A 46 -15.00 4.94 12.04
CA THR A 46 -13.99 5.34 11.05
C THR A 46 -13.35 4.12 10.42
N TYR A 47 -13.15 4.19 9.13
CA TYR A 47 -12.46 3.19 8.31
C TYR A 47 -11.24 3.86 7.68
N LYS A 48 -10.15 3.12 7.59
CA LYS A 48 -8.95 3.54 6.85
C LYS A 48 -8.96 2.86 5.48
N PHE A 49 -8.71 3.62 4.43
CA PHE A 49 -8.61 3.06 3.08
C PHE A 49 -7.26 3.39 2.43
N SER A 50 -6.79 2.47 1.58
CA SER A 50 -5.52 2.62 0.88
C SER A 50 -5.66 3.48 -0.37
N ASP A 51 -4.55 4.04 -0.82
CA ASP A 51 -4.48 4.73 -2.11
C ASP A 51 -4.53 3.74 -3.27
N ILE A 52 -4.88 4.25 -4.45
CA ILE A 52 -4.81 3.55 -5.73
C ILE A 52 -4.02 4.41 -6.74
N ASN A 53 -3.53 3.79 -7.80
CA ASN A 53 -2.68 4.45 -8.80
C ASN A 53 -3.49 5.33 -9.79
N TYR A 54 -4.29 6.27 -9.24
CA TYR A 54 -5.18 7.13 -10.03
C TYR A 54 -4.41 8.08 -10.96
N LEU A 55 -3.36 8.77 -10.47
CA LEU A 55 -2.65 9.78 -11.26
C LEU A 55 -1.91 9.20 -12.47
N VAL A 56 -1.40 7.98 -12.36
CA VAL A 56 -0.61 7.30 -13.39
C VAL A 56 -1.45 6.37 -14.27
N ALA A 57 -2.73 6.22 -13.98
CA ALA A 57 -3.65 5.39 -14.76
C ALA A 57 -3.89 5.96 -16.17
N SER A 58 -4.25 5.10 -17.11
CA SER A 58 -4.70 5.50 -18.43
C SER A 58 -5.97 6.35 -18.34
N ARG A 59 -6.32 7.06 -19.42
CA ARG A 59 -7.54 7.87 -19.45
C ARG A 59 -8.80 6.99 -19.24
N GLU A 60 -8.83 5.83 -19.86
CA GLU A 60 -9.96 4.89 -19.77
C GLU A 60 -10.10 4.35 -18.34
N ASP A 61 -8.95 3.99 -17.71
CA ASP A 61 -8.95 3.53 -16.32
C ASP A 61 -9.38 4.64 -15.35
N LYS A 62 -8.93 5.89 -15.57
CA LYS A 62 -9.37 7.04 -14.75
C LYS A 62 -10.88 7.27 -14.86
N GLU A 63 -11.44 7.20 -16.06
CA GLU A 63 -12.89 7.32 -16.28
C GLU A 63 -13.64 6.18 -15.55
N SER A 64 -13.13 4.95 -15.62
CA SER A 64 -13.71 3.80 -14.89
C SER A 64 -13.63 3.99 -13.37
N MET A 65 -12.48 4.39 -12.84
CA MET A 65 -12.29 4.67 -11.41
C MET A 65 -13.21 5.81 -10.94
N PHE A 66 -13.38 6.85 -11.74
CA PHE A 66 -14.25 7.98 -11.44
C PHE A 66 -15.72 7.56 -11.36
N LEU A 67 -16.17 6.73 -12.29
CA LEU A 67 -17.53 6.18 -12.29
C LEU A 67 -17.77 5.29 -11.07
N THR A 68 -16.85 4.37 -10.77
CA THR A 68 -16.95 3.49 -9.59
C THR A 68 -16.93 4.29 -8.28
N TYR A 69 -16.15 5.38 -8.22
CA TYR A 69 -16.17 6.29 -7.07
C TYR A 69 -17.49 7.07 -6.97
N SER A 70 -18.08 7.45 -8.10
CA SER A 70 -19.41 8.08 -8.13
C SER A 70 -20.50 7.12 -7.62
N GLU A 71 -20.42 5.83 -7.97
CA GLU A 71 -21.31 4.79 -7.43
C GLU A 71 -21.19 4.64 -5.92
N LEU A 72 -19.95 4.67 -5.39
CA LEU A 72 -19.72 4.70 -3.93
C LEU A 72 -20.40 5.92 -3.29
N LEU A 73 -20.27 7.11 -3.87
CA LEU A 73 -20.94 8.31 -3.36
C LEU A 73 -22.47 8.19 -3.43
N ASN A 74 -23.00 7.58 -4.48
CA ASN A 74 -24.45 7.31 -4.62
C ASN A 74 -24.96 6.27 -3.62
N SER A 75 -24.09 5.39 -3.11
CA SER A 75 -24.48 4.39 -2.10
C SER A 75 -24.62 4.96 -0.68
N LEU A 76 -24.14 6.19 -0.44
CA LEU A 76 -24.17 6.81 0.89
C LEU A 76 -25.59 7.01 1.41
N ASP A 77 -25.79 6.66 2.69
CA ASP A 77 -27.09 6.73 3.35
C ASP A 77 -27.48 8.20 3.65
N SER A 78 -28.66 8.60 3.20
CA SER A 78 -29.23 9.95 3.46
C SER A 78 -29.57 10.19 4.93
N GLY A 79 -29.61 9.15 5.78
CA GLY A 79 -29.78 9.25 7.24
C GLY A 79 -28.50 9.46 8.03
N ALA A 80 -27.35 9.45 7.36
CA ALA A 80 -26.03 9.57 7.97
C ALA A 80 -25.25 10.75 7.40
N VAL A 81 -24.19 11.16 8.11
CA VAL A 81 -23.16 12.08 7.62
C VAL A 81 -21.89 11.27 7.37
N THR A 82 -21.38 11.37 6.17
CA THR A 82 -20.12 10.73 5.79
C THR A 82 -19.03 11.80 5.68
N LYS A 83 -17.88 11.53 6.27
CA LYS A 83 -16.72 12.41 6.20
C LYS A 83 -15.55 11.67 5.56
N ILE A 84 -14.99 12.22 4.49
CA ILE A 84 -13.73 11.75 3.89
C ILE A 84 -12.63 12.66 4.41
N THR A 85 -11.56 12.08 4.92
CA THR A 85 -10.42 12.82 5.48
C THR A 85 -9.12 12.34 4.86
N ILE A 86 -8.30 13.29 4.41
CA ILE A 86 -6.91 13.07 4.00
C ILE A 86 -6.04 13.73 5.07
N ASN A 87 -5.19 12.94 5.69
CA ASN A 87 -4.30 13.37 6.76
C ASN A 87 -2.84 13.23 6.32
N ASN A 88 -2.20 14.37 6.05
CA ASN A 88 -0.77 14.44 5.79
C ASN A 88 -0.04 14.59 7.12
N ARG A 89 0.90 13.71 7.38
CA ARG A 89 1.80 13.80 8.52
C ARG A 89 3.24 13.79 8.04
N ARG A 90 4.04 14.69 8.59
CA ARG A 90 5.50 14.56 8.47
C ARG A 90 5.92 13.29 9.19
N MET A 91 6.73 12.48 8.52
CA MET A 91 7.31 11.30 9.14
C MET A 91 8.25 11.76 10.27
N ASN A 92 7.97 11.32 11.50
CA ASN A 92 8.84 11.60 12.63
C ASN A 92 10.13 10.79 12.45
N GLN A 93 11.28 11.41 12.71
CA GLN A 93 12.59 10.78 12.58
C GLN A 93 12.69 9.49 13.42
N ALA A 94 12.16 9.49 14.64
CA ALA A 94 12.17 8.30 15.50
C ALA A 94 11.34 7.13 14.94
N ASN A 95 10.18 7.42 14.31
CA ASN A 95 9.37 6.41 13.64
C ASN A 95 10.06 5.90 12.36
N PHE A 96 10.73 6.77 11.62
CA PHE A 96 11.53 6.40 10.46
C PHE A 96 12.67 5.46 10.87
N GLU A 97 13.43 5.84 11.91
CA GLU A 97 14.54 5.03 12.41
C GLU A 97 14.09 3.65 12.87
N THR A 98 12.95 3.54 13.55
CA THR A 98 12.46 2.26 14.06
C THR A 98 11.77 1.38 13.03
N SER A 99 11.21 1.96 11.96
CA SER A 99 10.42 1.22 10.97
C SER A 99 11.16 0.92 9.67
N ILE A 100 12.14 1.72 9.30
CA ILE A 100 12.82 1.66 8.00
C ILE A 100 14.30 1.27 8.13
N LEU A 101 15.00 1.78 9.17
CA LEU A 101 16.42 1.48 9.33
C LEU A 101 16.65 0.06 9.84
N MET A 102 17.72 -0.55 9.37
CA MET A 102 18.15 -1.86 9.87
C MET A 102 18.69 -1.76 11.29
N PRO A 103 18.19 -2.58 12.24
CA PRO A 103 18.72 -2.60 13.60
C PRO A 103 20.14 -3.21 13.64
N MET A 104 21.02 -2.61 14.45
CA MET A 104 22.36 -3.13 14.68
C MET A 104 22.33 -4.44 15.48
N GLN A 105 23.22 -5.38 15.17
CA GLN A 105 23.27 -6.72 15.78
C GLN A 105 24.53 -6.98 16.61
N GLY A 106 25.50 -6.07 16.63
CA GLY A 106 26.78 -6.25 17.32
C GLY A 106 27.74 -7.20 16.57
N ASP A 107 27.52 -7.46 15.29
CA ASP A 107 28.35 -8.33 14.46
C ASP A 107 29.19 -7.53 13.44
N PHE A 108 30.07 -8.22 12.72
CA PHE A 108 30.95 -7.61 11.73
C PHE A 108 30.20 -6.94 10.55
N ARG A 109 28.92 -7.24 10.38
CA ARG A 109 28.07 -6.66 9.33
C ARG A 109 27.54 -5.28 9.69
N ASP A 110 27.71 -4.84 10.94
CA ASP A 110 27.18 -3.54 11.39
C ASP A 110 27.82 -2.35 10.66
N GLU A 111 29.04 -2.50 10.15
CA GLU A 111 29.67 -1.49 9.29
C GLU A 111 28.86 -1.29 8.01
N TYR A 112 28.47 -2.38 7.36
CA TYR A 112 27.64 -2.35 6.15
C TYR A 112 26.21 -1.89 6.45
N ARG A 113 25.63 -2.27 7.61
CA ARG A 113 24.30 -1.78 8.04
C ARG A 113 24.32 -0.27 8.25
N LYS A 114 25.37 0.29 8.81
CA LYS A 114 25.53 1.74 9.00
C LYS A 114 25.57 2.47 7.66
N GLU A 115 26.36 1.97 6.70
CA GLU A 115 26.41 2.54 5.34
C GLU A 115 25.04 2.48 4.64
N TYR A 116 24.37 1.34 4.72
CA TYR A 116 23.05 1.16 4.14
C TYR A 116 22.02 2.10 4.79
N ASN A 117 22.00 2.19 6.10
CA ASN A 117 21.14 3.10 6.84
C ASN A 117 21.42 4.57 6.50
N GLN A 118 22.69 4.95 6.31
CA GLN A 118 23.05 6.30 5.88
C GLN A 118 22.50 6.59 4.48
N MET A 119 22.61 5.65 3.55
CA MET A 119 22.01 5.78 2.21
C MET A 119 20.48 5.99 2.29
N LEU A 120 19.77 5.23 3.13
CA LEU A 120 18.33 5.40 3.34
C LEU A 120 17.98 6.77 3.94
N LEU A 121 18.78 7.25 4.90
CA LEU A 121 18.62 8.59 5.50
C LEU A 121 18.82 9.70 4.47
N ASP A 122 19.87 9.61 3.66
CA ASP A 122 20.18 10.59 2.61
C ASP A 122 19.05 10.66 1.57
N LYS A 123 18.51 9.50 1.17
CA LYS A 123 17.36 9.42 0.27
C LYS A 123 16.08 9.95 0.90
N ALA A 124 15.84 9.63 2.15
CA ALA A 124 14.66 10.12 2.89
C ALA A 124 14.70 11.65 3.10
N THR A 125 15.88 12.25 3.25
CA THR A 125 16.03 13.71 3.36
C THR A 125 15.71 14.42 2.04
N GLY A 126 15.93 13.77 0.91
CA GLY A 126 15.53 14.23 -0.43
C GLY A 126 14.05 13.96 -0.76
N ALA A 127 13.41 13.03 -0.07
CA ALA A 127 12.01 12.69 -0.20
C ALA A 127 11.13 13.75 0.51
N ASN A 128 9.86 13.84 0.11
CA ASN A 128 8.91 14.75 0.76
C ASN A 128 8.67 14.42 2.24
N GLY A 129 9.05 13.22 2.70
CA GLY A 129 8.96 12.80 4.10
C GLY A 129 7.56 12.87 4.69
N ILE A 130 6.53 12.79 3.85
CA ILE A 130 5.13 12.85 4.24
C ILE A 130 4.48 11.49 4.06
N THR A 131 3.83 11.03 5.11
CA THR A 131 2.87 9.93 5.05
C THR A 131 1.47 10.51 4.91
N GLN A 132 0.76 10.08 3.86
CA GLN A 132 -0.63 10.45 3.64
C GLN A 132 -1.54 9.29 4.03
N GLU A 133 -2.42 9.52 5.01
CA GLU A 133 -3.42 8.54 5.45
C GLU A 133 -4.82 9.01 5.10
N LYS A 134 -5.68 8.09 4.70
CA LYS A 134 -7.02 8.39 4.21
C LYS A 134 -8.06 7.65 5.03
N TYR A 135 -9.07 8.40 5.46
CA TYR A 135 -10.12 7.89 6.32
C TYR A 135 -11.50 8.23 5.79
N ILE A 136 -12.44 7.33 6.01
CA ILE A 136 -13.86 7.61 5.86
C ILE A 136 -14.56 7.38 7.20
N THR A 137 -15.24 8.41 7.70
CA THR A 137 -15.95 8.37 8.97
C THR A 137 -17.44 8.54 8.72
N ILE A 138 -18.22 7.57 9.17
CA ILE A 138 -19.68 7.62 9.10
C ILE A 138 -20.23 7.97 10.47
N SER A 139 -21.16 8.90 10.53
CA SER A 139 -21.84 9.29 11.77
C SER A 139 -23.36 9.29 11.61
N VAL A 140 -24.05 8.71 12.60
CA VAL A 140 -25.50 8.50 12.58
C VAL A 140 -26.10 8.71 13.97
N VAL A 141 -27.34 9.20 14.02
CA VAL A 141 -28.12 9.27 15.24
C VAL A 141 -28.86 7.94 15.42
N LYS A 142 -28.56 7.23 16.50
CA LYS A 142 -29.25 6.00 16.91
C LYS A 142 -29.67 6.09 18.37
N LYS A 143 -30.61 5.25 18.75
CA LYS A 143 -31.16 5.23 20.12
C LYS A 143 -30.13 4.78 21.15
N ASP A 144 -29.40 3.72 20.80
CA ASP A 144 -28.39 3.10 21.66
C ASP A 144 -27.22 2.53 20.86
N ILE A 145 -26.24 1.98 21.56
CA ILE A 145 -25.02 1.44 20.97
C ILE A 145 -25.27 0.17 20.15
N GLU A 146 -26.27 -0.66 20.52
CA GLU A 146 -26.52 -1.91 19.81
C GLU A 146 -27.16 -1.65 18.44
N GLU A 147 -28.09 -0.69 18.37
CA GLU A 147 -28.59 -0.21 17.06
C GLU A 147 -27.48 0.39 16.20
N ALA A 148 -26.54 1.10 16.83
CA ALA A 148 -25.39 1.67 16.12
C ALA A 148 -24.45 0.58 15.61
N ARG A 149 -24.17 -0.47 16.39
CA ARG A 149 -23.37 -1.62 15.96
C ARG A 149 -23.97 -2.34 14.75
N ALA A 150 -25.27 -2.65 14.83
CA ALA A 150 -25.98 -3.29 13.73
C ALA A 150 -25.95 -2.45 12.45
N TYR A 151 -26.11 -1.13 12.59
CA TYR A 151 -26.00 -0.19 11.48
C TYR A 151 -24.60 -0.18 10.86
N PHE A 152 -23.53 -0.03 11.67
CA PHE A 152 -22.17 0.03 11.17
C PHE A 152 -21.68 -1.30 10.60
N ALA A 153 -22.17 -2.44 11.11
CA ALA A 153 -21.83 -3.74 10.53
C ALA A 153 -22.35 -3.86 9.09
N ARG A 154 -23.58 -3.43 8.83
CA ARG A 154 -24.17 -3.44 7.48
C ARG A 154 -23.46 -2.44 6.57
N VAL A 155 -23.41 -1.17 6.96
CA VAL A 155 -22.85 -0.09 6.12
C VAL A 155 -21.34 -0.28 5.92
N GLY A 156 -20.64 -0.83 6.91
CA GLY A 156 -19.21 -1.15 6.80
C GLY A 156 -18.93 -2.23 5.78
N ALA A 157 -19.76 -3.29 5.72
CA ALA A 157 -19.62 -4.34 4.70
C ALA A 157 -19.83 -3.78 3.29
N ASP A 158 -20.88 -2.98 3.08
CA ASP A 158 -21.16 -2.32 1.80
C ASP A 158 -20.00 -1.40 1.39
N LEU A 159 -19.47 -0.62 2.33
CA LEU A 159 -18.36 0.30 2.10
C LEU A 159 -17.08 -0.44 1.70
N ILE A 160 -16.73 -1.50 2.42
CA ILE A 160 -15.55 -2.34 2.12
C ILE A 160 -15.67 -2.94 0.71
N SER A 161 -16.87 -3.37 0.31
CA SER A 161 -17.14 -3.90 -1.02
C SER A 161 -16.91 -2.85 -2.12
N HIS A 162 -17.41 -1.63 -1.94
CA HIS A 162 -17.22 -0.53 -2.90
C HIS A 162 -15.74 -0.13 -3.03
N PHE A 163 -15.01 -0.02 -1.91
CA PHE A 163 -13.57 0.26 -1.97
C PHE A 163 -12.78 -0.89 -2.62
N SER A 164 -13.18 -2.13 -2.39
CA SER A 164 -12.57 -3.29 -3.04
C SER A 164 -12.78 -3.26 -4.56
N ALA A 165 -13.95 -2.83 -5.03
CA ALA A 165 -14.22 -2.64 -6.46
C ALA A 165 -13.33 -1.55 -7.09
N LEU A 166 -12.95 -0.52 -6.31
CA LEU A 166 -11.96 0.48 -6.71
C LEU A 166 -10.50 -0.02 -6.68
N GLY A 167 -10.24 -1.23 -6.16
CA GLY A 167 -8.89 -1.72 -5.92
C GLY A 167 -8.23 -1.16 -4.65
N SER A 168 -9.00 -0.50 -3.78
CA SER A 168 -8.55 0.06 -2.51
C SER A 168 -8.88 -0.88 -1.36
N LYS A 169 -7.92 -1.14 -0.46
CA LYS A 169 -8.16 -1.90 0.77
C LYS A 169 -8.77 -0.98 1.81
N CYS A 170 -9.97 -1.31 2.28
CA CYS A 170 -10.67 -0.59 3.34
C CYS A 170 -10.75 -1.46 4.61
N VAL A 171 -10.35 -0.91 5.76
CA VAL A 171 -10.33 -1.62 7.05
C VAL A 171 -10.99 -0.79 8.13
N GLU A 172 -11.70 -1.46 9.03
CA GLU A 172 -12.28 -0.82 10.22
C GLU A 172 -11.18 -0.46 11.21
N LEU A 173 -11.29 0.72 11.83
CA LEU A 173 -10.38 1.12 12.90
C LEU A 173 -11.01 0.83 14.28
N ASP A 174 -10.19 0.30 15.17
CA ASP A 174 -10.55 0.13 16.58
C ASP A 174 -10.43 1.45 17.39
N ALA A 175 -10.72 1.40 18.68
CA ALA A 175 -10.65 2.58 19.54
C ALA A 175 -9.22 3.10 19.68
N THR A 176 -8.23 2.22 19.75
CA THR A 176 -6.81 2.57 19.93
C THR A 176 -6.28 3.28 18.69
N GLU A 177 -6.60 2.73 17.50
CA GLU A 177 -6.22 3.31 16.22
C GLU A 177 -6.85 4.70 16.02
N ARG A 178 -8.13 4.86 16.35
CA ARG A 178 -8.80 6.15 16.25
C ARG A 178 -8.28 7.17 17.25
N LEU A 179 -7.95 6.77 18.48
CA LEU A 179 -7.32 7.64 19.48
C LEU A 179 -5.91 8.05 19.03
N ARG A 180 -5.16 7.14 18.39
CA ARG A 180 -3.84 7.45 17.83
C ARG A 180 -3.89 8.57 16.80
N ILE A 181 -4.88 8.58 15.90
CA ILE A 181 -5.04 9.67 14.93
C ILE A 181 -5.18 11.01 15.65
N LEU A 182 -5.96 11.05 16.73
CA LEU A 182 -6.17 12.28 17.50
C LEU A 182 -4.94 12.67 18.32
N HIS A 183 -4.27 11.69 18.93
CA HIS A 183 -3.01 11.91 19.65
C HIS A 183 -1.95 12.51 18.72
N ASP A 184 -1.71 11.86 17.58
CA ASP A 184 -0.70 12.28 16.61
C ASP A 184 -0.98 13.67 16.02
N PHE A 185 -2.26 14.08 15.96
CA PHE A 185 -2.64 15.44 15.56
C PHE A 185 -2.43 16.47 16.66
N TYR A 186 -2.83 16.16 17.89
CA TYR A 186 -2.76 17.12 18.99
C TYR A 186 -1.40 17.20 19.68
N ARG A 187 -0.61 16.11 19.63
CA ARG A 187 0.71 15.93 20.25
C ARG A 187 1.77 15.60 19.21
N GLN A 188 1.88 16.50 18.21
CA GLN A 188 2.86 16.34 17.14
C GLN A 188 4.30 16.36 17.70
N GLY A 189 5.07 15.34 17.39
CA GLY A 189 6.43 15.11 17.90
C GLY A 189 6.50 14.07 19.03
N GLU A 190 5.35 13.66 19.58
CA GLU A 190 5.25 12.66 20.67
C GLU A 190 4.59 11.35 20.19
N GLU A 191 4.55 11.11 18.85
CA GLU A 191 3.83 9.98 18.25
C GLU A 191 4.31 8.61 18.75
N SER A 192 5.60 8.51 19.14
CA SER A 192 6.20 7.30 19.69
C SER A 192 5.76 7.02 21.13
N GLU A 193 5.28 8.03 21.86
CA GLU A 193 4.89 7.93 23.27
C GLU A 193 3.46 7.41 23.45
N PHE A 194 2.69 7.30 22.38
CA PHE A 194 1.31 6.86 22.46
C PHE A 194 1.19 5.39 22.86
N VAL A 195 0.78 5.17 24.09
CA VAL A 195 0.42 3.86 24.64
C VAL A 195 -0.97 3.96 25.29
N PHE A 196 -1.96 3.35 24.68
CA PHE A 196 -3.32 3.33 25.22
C PHE A 196 -3.71 1.92 25.66
N ASN A 197 -4.10 1.79 26.94
CA ASN A 197 -4.65 0.58 27.50
C ASN A 197 -5.92 0.90 28.29
N ALA A 198 -7.08 0.48 27.74
CA ALA A 198 -8.39 0.77 28.32
C ALA A 198 -8.55 0.22 29.75
N ARG A 199 -7.94 -0.94 30.09
CA ARG A 199 -8.01 -1.54 31.44
C ARG A 199 -7.22 -0.72 32.45
N GLU A 200 -6.03 -0.29 32.08
CA GLU A 200 -5.18 0.56 32.95
C GLU A 200 -5.79 1.94 33.15
N MET A 201 -6.32 2.53 32.07
CA MET A 201 -7.05 3.80 32.14
C MET A 201 -8.17 3.73 33.20
N MET A 202 -9.02 2.70 33.13
CA MET A 202 -10.12 2.54 34.10
C MET A 202 -9.62 2.33 35.54
N LYS A 203 -8.55 1.54 35.73
CA LYS A 203 -7.94 1.31 37.04
C LYS A 203 -7.38 2.58 37.68
N ARG A 204 -6.81 3.47 36.86
CA ARG A 204 -6.20 4.73 37.32
C ARG A 204 -7.22 5.87 37.43
N GLY A 205 -8.48 5.67 36.99
CA GLY A 205 -9.49 6.72 36.95
C GLY A 205 -9.23 7.82 35.93
N HIS A 206 -8.40 7.55 34.92
CA HIS A 206 -8.09 8.48 33.85
C HIS A 206 -9.21 8.50 32.80
N SER A 207 -9.32 9.61 32.09
CA SER A 207 -10.15 9.71 30.88
C SER A 207 -9.34 9.31 29.65
N PHE A 208 -9.97 8.69 28.64
CA PHE A 208 -9.32 8.50 27.35
C PHE A 208 -8.80 9.81 26.73
N LYS A 209 -9.41 10.94 27.10
CA LYS A 209 -9.02 12.27 26.64
C LYS A 209 -7.64 12.68 27.16
N ASP A 210 -7.20 12.16 28.30
CA ASP A 210 -5.89 12.46 28.88
C ASP A 210 -4.74 11.92 28.00
N TYR A 211 -5.04 10.91 27.17
CA TYR A 211 -4.07 10.34 26.21
C TYR A 211 -3.97 11.08 24.88
N ILE A 212 -4.91 11.99 24.59
CA ILE A 212 -4.97 12.69 23.29
C ILE A 212 -4.94 14.22 23.41
N CYS A 213 -5.24 14.78 24.57
CA CYS A 213 -5.28 16.24 24.73
C CYS A 213 -3.86 16.83 24.68
N PRO A 214 -3.69 18.00 24.02
CA PRO A 214 -2.49 18.80 24.17
C PRO A 214 -2.45 19.43 25.58
N ASP A 215 -1.30 19.95 25.98
CA ASP A 215 -1.11 20.58 27.29
C ASP A 215 -1.97 21.84 27.48
N GLY A 216 -2.26 22.54 26.40
CA GLY A 216 -3.10 23.74 26.40
C GLY A 216 -3.74 23.99 25.03
N ILE A 217 -4.87 24.70 25.02
CA ILE A 217 -5.50 25.20 23.80
C ILE A 217 -5.81 26.69 23.98
N GLU A 218 -5.11 27.54 23.24
CA GLU A 218 -5.39 28.96 23.18
C GLU A 218 -6.22 29.28 21.92
N LYS A 219 -7.28 30.07 22.09
CA LYS A 219 -8.17 30.45 21.00
C LYS A 219 -7.89 31.90 20.58
N ASN A 220 -7.47 32.07 19.36
CA ASN A 220 -7.33 33.38 18.73
C ASN A 220 -8.39 33.57 17.65
N SER A 221 -8.47 34.75 17.09
CA SER A 221 -9.50 35.10 16.09
C SER A 221 -9.39 34.27 14.81
N ASP A 222 -8.19 33.92 14.39
CA ASP A 222 -7.87 33.31 13.10
C ASP A 222 -6.90 32.12 13.18
N TYR A 223 -6.50 31.69 14.38
CA TYR A 223 -5.72 30.49 14.63
C TYR A 223 -5.96 29.95 16.04
N LEU A 224 -5.51 28.73 16.29
CA LEU A 224 -5.42 28.08 17.60
C LEU A 224 -3.94 27.85 17.93
N LYS A 225 -3.59 27.87 19.21
CA LYS A 225 -2.34 27.32 19.69
C LYS A 225 -2.65 26.03 20.45
N LEU A 226 -2.07 24.92 20.01
CA LEU A 226 -2.25 23.57 20.54
C LEU A 226 -0.94 23.11 21.19
N GLY A 227 -0.82 23.27 22.52
CA GLY A 227 0.49 23.14 23.17
C GLY A 227 1.48 24.15 22.59
N ASP A 228 2.57 23.66 22.00
CA ASP A 228 3.59 24.48 21.34
C ASP A 228 3.34 24.70 19.85
N LYS A 229 2.35 24.06 19.24
CA LYS A 229 2.07 24.16 17.80
C LYS A 229 0.96 25.17 17.50
N PHE A 230 1.07 25.79 16.33
CA PHE A 230 0.05 26.70 15.79
C PHE A 230 -0.82 25.95 14.79
N CYS A 231 -2.13 26.14 14.85
CA CYS A 231 -3.09 25.52 13.95
C CYS A 231 -4.04 26.56 13.36
N ARG A 232 -4.29 26.47 12.06
CA ARG A 232 -5.27 27.32 11.35
C ARG A 232 -6.19 26.47 10.52
N VAL A 233 -7.48 26.76 10.61
CA VAL A 233 -8.51 26.07 9.85
C VAL A 233 -9.09 27.01 8.80
N LEU A 234 -9.11 26.51 7.56
CA LEU A 234 -9.74 27.14 6.41
C LEU A 234 -10.96 26.33 6.00
N PHE A 235 -11.84 26.97 5.25
CA PHE A 235 -13.00 26.31 4.64
C PHE A 235 -13.18 26.74 3.19
N LEU A 236 -13.84 25.91 2.38
CA LEU A 236 -14.20 26.26 1.02
C LEU A 236 -15.37 27.25 1.03
N LYS A 237 -15.07 28.50 0.68
CA LYS A 237 -16.06 29.58 0.63
C LYS A 237 -16.81 29.56 -0.68
N ASP A 238 -16.11 29.36 -1.80
CA ASP A 238 -16.68 29.37 -3.14
C ASP A 238 -15.82 28.57 -4.12
N TYR A 239 -16.41 28.14 -5.24
CA TYR A 239 -15.74 27.40 -6.30
C TYR A 239 -16.36 27.72 -7.66
N ALA A 240 -15.57 27.59 -8.73
CA ALA A 240 -16.05 27.78 -10.10
C ALA A 240 -16.94 26.63 -10.56
N SER A 241 -17.70 26.86 -11.61
CA SER A 241 -18.54 25.84 -12.25
C SER A 241 -17.77 24.65 -12.83
N TYR A 242 -16.45 24.81 -13.00
CA TYR A 242 -15.55 23.75 -13.48
C TYR A 242 -14.34 23.64 -12.56
N ILE A 243 -14.16 22.46 -11.95
CA ILE A 243 -13.00 22.10 -11.12
C ILE A 243 -12.33 20.89 -11.77
N LYS A 244 -10.99 20.88 -11.76
CA LYS A 244 -10.20 19.73 -12.21
C LYS A 244 -10.02 18.71 -11.09
N ASP A 245 -10.00 17.44 -11.43
CA ASP A 245 -9.83 16.29 -10.53
C ASP A 245 -8.49 16.27 -9.76
N ASN A 246 -7.48 17.02 -10.22
CA ASN A 246 -6.20 17.15 -9.53
C ASN A 246 -6.17 18.21 -8.40
N MET A 247 -7.27 18.92 -8.13
CA MET A 247 -7.30 19.98 -7.13
C MET A 247 -7.00 19.45 -5.71
N VAL A 248 -7.66 18.36 -5.31
CA VAL A 248 -7.44 17.76 -3.97
C VAL A 248 -6.00 17.27 -3.84
N THR A 249 -5.49 16.64 -4.89
CA THR A 249 -4.10 16.19 -4.92
C THR A 249 -3.12 17.35 -4.76
N GLU A 250 -3.29 18.44 -5.52
CA GLU A 250 -2.41 19.60 -5.40
C GLU A 250 -2.57 20.33 -4.05
N LEU A 251 -3.78 20.38 -3.49
CA LEU A 251 -4.01 20.94 -2.15
C LEU A 251 -3.41 20.10 -1.02
N THR A 252 -3.29 18.80 -1.22
CA THR A 252 -2.74 17.88 -0.21
C THR A 252 -1.30 17.46 -0.50
N ASP A 253 -0.69 17.95 -1.58
CA ASP A 253 0.71 17.65 -1.93
C ASP A 253 1.71 18.63 -1.29
N PHE A 254 1.37 19.11 -0.10
CA PHE A 254 2.24 19.98 0.68
C PHE A 254 3.12 19.16 1.63
N ASN A 255 4.42 19.48 1.66
CA ASN A 255 5.35 18.94 2.64
C ASN A 255 5.12 19.54 4.04
N ARG A 256 3.89 19.44 4.56
CA ARG A 256 3.44 19.98 5.85
C ARG A 256 2.39 19.07 6.46
N ASN A 257 2.24 19.19 7.78
CA ASN A 257 1.11 18.59 8.48
C ASN A 257 -0.18 19.30 8.08
N LEU A 258 -1.07 18.57 7.46
CA LEU A 258 -2.31 19.10 6.92
C LEU A 258 -3.41 18.05 7.03
N MET A 259 -4.59 18.46 7.43
CA MET A 259 -5.77 17.60 7.44
C MET A 259 -6.86 18.25 6.58
N PHE A 260 -7.18 17.61 5.46
CA PHE A 260 -8.26 17.98 4.57
C PHE A 260 -9.46 17.07 4.80
N SER A 261 -10.65 17.66 5.00
CA SER A 261 -11.87 16.87 5.24
C SER A 261 -13.05 17.41 4.46
N ILE A 262 -13.85 16.49 3.95
CA ILE A 262 -15.13 16.76 3.28
C ILE A 262 -16.23 16.05 4.06
N ASP A 263 -17.13 16.83 4.69
CA ASP A 263 -18.37 16.32 5.27
C ASP A 263 -19.45 16.27 4.21
N ILE A 264 -20.03 15.11 3.99
CA ILE A 264 -21.02 14.82 2.95
C ILE A 264 -22.34 14.48 3.61
N VAL A 265 -23.40 15.17 3.21
CA VAL A 265 -24.78 14.94 3.66
C VAL A 265 -25.64 14.65 2.43
N PRO A 266 -25.90 13.37 2.13
CA PRO A 266 -26.79 13.01 1.03
C PRO A 266 -28.23 13.45 1.33
N VAL A 267 -28.92 13.97 0.31
CA VAL A 267 -30.32 14.40 0.40
C VAL A 267 -31.22 13.33 -0.21
N PRO A 268 -32.34 12.94 0.43
CA PRO A 268 -33.30 12.05 -0.19
C PRO A 268 -33.78 12.60 -1.54
N THR A 269 -33.85 11.75 -2.56
CA THR A 269 -34.10 12.16 -3.96
C THR A 269 -35.42 12.92 -4.10
N ASP A 270 -36.47 12.48 -3.40
CA ASP A 270 -37.78 13.15 -3.41
C ASP A 270 -37.75 14.56 -2.80
N GLU A 271 -36.90 14.79 -1.80
CA GLU A 271 -36.68 16.10 -1.20
C GLU A 271 -35.81 16.99 -2.09
N ALA A 272 -34.80 16.40 -2.74
CA ALA A 272 -33.91 17.08 -3.67
C ALA A 272 -34.67 17.61 -4.88
N VAL A 273 -35.41 16.76 -5.54
CA VAL A 273 -36.24 17.14 -6.71
C VAL A 273 -37.20 18.28 -6.37
N ARG A 274 -37.95 18.14 -5.28
CA ARG A 274 -38.86 19.22 -4.83
C ARG A 274 -38.18 20.56 -4.55
N GLU A 275 -37.00 20.55 -3.97
CA GLU A 275 -36.26 21.80 -3.69
C GLU A 275 -35.80 22.47 -4.98
N VAL A 276 -35.32 21.68 -5.97
CA VAL A 276 -34.88 22.19 -7.26
C VAL A 276 -36.06 22.70 -8.08
N GLU A 277 -37.19 21.98 -8.10
CA GLU A 277 -38.45 22.44 -8.73
C GLU A 277 -38.93 23.77 -8.14
N ASN A 278 -38.95 23.88 -6.81
CA ASN A 278 -39.31 25.13 -6.11
C ASN A 278 -38.37 26.27 -6.47
N ARG A 279 -37.07 26.00 -6.58
CA ARG A 279 -36.06 26.98 -6.99
C ARG A 279 -36.29 27.43 -8.43
N LEU A 280 -36.52 26.50 -9.35
CA LEU A 280 -36.82 26.78 -10.74
C LEU A 280 -38.10 27.61 -10.88
N LEU A 281 -39.18 27.23 -10.18
CA LEU A 281 -40.42 27.99 -10.13
C LEU A 281 -40.21 29.42 -9.62
N GLY A 282 -39.36 29.61 -8.59
CA GLY A 282 -38.98 30.93 -8.08
C GLY A 282 -38.27 31.78 -9.14
N VAL A 283 -37.33 31.21 -9.87
CA VAL A 283 -36.62 31.88 -10.98
C VAL A 283 -37.58 32.24 -12.11
N GLU A 284 -38.44 31.35 -12.52
CA GLU A 284 -39.44 31.61 -13.58
C GLU A 284 -40.44 32.67 -13.16
N THR A 285 -40.85 32.68 -11.88
CA THR A 285 -41.69 33.75 -11.32
C THR A 285 -40.97 35.09 -11.36
N ASN A 286 -39.70 35.16 -11.01
CA ASN A 286 -38.91 36.38 -11.08
C ASN A 286 -38.75 36.88 -12.50
N ILE A 287 -38.49 36.02 -13.46
CA ILE A 287 -38.42 36.36 -14.88
C ILE A 287 -39.78 36.92 -15.36
N THR A 288 -40.87 36.25 -15.02
CA THR A 288 -42.23 36.71 -15.38
C THR A 288 -42.56 38.06 -14.78
N ASN A 289 -42.24 38.28 -13.52
CA ASN A 289 -42.43 39.57 -12.83
C ASN A 289 -41.56 40.68 -13.45
N TRP A 290 -40.33 40.37 -13.82
CA TRP A 290 -39.46 41.30 -14.53
C TRP A 290 -40.03 41.68 -15.88
N GLN A 291 -40.47 40.70 -16.71
CA GLN A 291 -41.11 40.95 -17.98
C GLN A 291 -42.40 41.80 -17.86
N ARG A 292 -43.24 41.50 -16.86
CA ARG A 292 -44.45 42.32 -16.59
C ARG A 292 -44.10 43.79 -16.28
N ARG A 293 -43.02 44.04 -15.50
CA ARG A 293 -42.52 45.40 -15.20
C ARG A 293 -42.01 46.08 -16.46
N GLN A 294 -41.27 45.40 -17.33
CA GLN A 294 -40.82 45.96 -18.62
C GLN A 294 -41.97 46.32 -19.52
N ASN A 295 -42.96 45.42 -19.63
CA ASN A 295 -44.17 45.68 -20.42
C ASN A 295 -44.96 46.88 -19.88
N ALA A 296 -45.09 47.02 -18.55
CA ALA A 296 -45.75 48.20 -17.93
C ALA A 296 -45.01 49.50 -18.22
N ASN A 297 -43.70 49.44 -18.46
CA ASN A 297 -42.85 50.59 -18.84
C ASN A 297 -42.78 50.78 -20.39
N ASN A 298 -43.64 50.13 -21.17
CA ASN A 298 -43.66 50.14 -22.64
C ASN A 298 -42.37 49.63 -23.30
N ASN A 299 -41.56 48.84 -22.61
CA ASN A 299 -40.33 48.25 -23.13
C ASN A 299 -40.55 46.76 -23.54
N PHE A 300 -41.28 46.55 -24.61
CA PHE A 300 -41.71 45.20 -25.08
C PHE A 300 -40.55 44.39 -25.69
N SER A 301 -39.44 45.01 -26.04
CA SER A 301 -38.28 44.34 -26.63
C SER A 301 -37.17 44.04 -25.60
N ALA A 302 -37.44 44.22 -24.33
CA ALA A 302 -36.45 43.99 -23.28
C ALA A 302 -36.06 42.52 -23.18
N VAL A 303 -34.78 42.23 -23.34
CA VAL A 303 -34.22 40.88 -23.20
C VAL A 303 -34.05 40.56 -21.71
N VAL A 304 -34.42 39.33 -21.31
CA VAL A 304 -34.23 38.86 -19.93
C VAL A 304 -32.77 39.04 -19.54
N PRO A 305 -32.47 39.58 -18.32
CA PRO A 305 -31.10 39.71 -17.84
C PRO A 305 -30.37 38.34 -17.87
N TYR A 306 -29.13 38.37 -18.32
CA TYR A 306 -28.31 37.18 -18.49
C TYR A 306 -28.26 36.33 -17.22
N ASP A 307 -28.12 36.95 -16.03
CA ASP A 307 -28.06 36.25 -14.75
C ASP A 307 -29.33 35.44 -14.44
N MET A 308 -30.52 35.95 -14.80
CA MET A 308 -31.78 35.23 -14.61
C MET A 308 -31.89 34.04 -15.57
N GLU A 309 -31.46 34.26 -16.81
CA GLU A 309 -31.45 33.18 -17.81
C GLU A 309 -30.46 32.07 -17.46
N LEU A 310 -29.29 32.46 -16.98
CA LEU A 310 -28.28 31.54 -16.47
C LEU A 310 -28.80 30.73 -15.28
N GLN A 311 -29.42 31.39 -14.28
CA GLN A 311 -30.02 30.69 -13.12
C GLN A 311 -31.14 29.74 -13.55
N ARG A 312 -31.95 30.08 -14.57
CA ARG A 312 -32.98 29.20 -15.12
C ARG A 312 -32.36 27.97 -15.76
N LYS A 313 -31.33 28.17 -16.59
CA LYS A 313 -30.59 27.09 -17.26
C LYS A 313 -29.94 26.13 -16.25
N GLU A 314 -29.19 26.66 -15.32
CA GLU A 314 -28.54 25.88 -14.26
C GLU A 314 -29.54 25.07 -13.42
N SER A 315 -30.70 25.67 -13.08
CA SER A 315 -31.74 24.98 -12.32
C SER A 315 -32.38 23.84 -13.11
N LYS A 316 -32.57 24.00 -14.44
CA LYS A 316 -33.07 22.95 -15.33
C LYS A 316 -32.06 21.82 -15.48
N GLU A 317 -30.79 22.13 -15.75
CA GLU A 317 -29.73 21.14 -15.87
C GLU A 317 -29.61 20.33 -14.58
N PHE A 318 -29.67 21.00 -13.42
CA PHE A 318 -29.61 20.32 -12.14
C PHE A 318 -30.83 19.40 -11.90
N LEU A 319 -32.02 19.80 -12.35
CA LEU A 319 -33.22 18.94 -12.30
C LEU A 319 -33.08 17.72 -13.20
N ASP A 320 -32.57 17.91 -14.43
CA ASP A 320 -32.31 16.84 -15.38
C ASP A 320 -31.26 15.84 -14.82
N ASP A 321 -30.21 16.33 -14.18
CA ASP A 321 -29.21 15.50 -13.52
C ASP A 321 -29.83 14.59 -12.45
N LEU A 322 -30.74 15.12 -11.64
CA LEU A 322 -31.41 14.37 -10.56
C LEU A 322 -32.45 13.36 -11.08
N THR A 323 -33.09 13.63 -12.25
CA THR A 323 -34.23 12.84 -12.74
C THR A 323 -33.86 11.86 -13.85
N THR A 324 -32.82 12.15 -14.64
CA THR A 324 -32.47 11.38 -15.83
C THR A 324 -31.07 10.78 -15.82
N ARG A 325 -30.12 11.34 -15.03
CA ARG A 325 -28.70 10.96 -15.06
C ARG A 325 -28.21 10.22 -13.83
N ASP A 326 -29.10 9.72 -12.98
CA ASP A 326 -28.78 9.01 -11.72
C ASP A 326 -27.84 9.77 -10.77
N GLN A 327 -27.92 11.12 -10.82
CA GLN A 327 -27.17 11.97 -9.92
C GLN A 327 -27.94 12.18 -8.62
N ARG A 328 -27.23 12.28 -7.48
CA ARG A 328 -27.83 12.66 -6.20
C ARG A 328 -27.42 14.06 -5.79
N MET A 329 -28.31 14.75 -5.09
CA MET A 329 -27.98 16.02 -4.44
C MET A 329 -27.32 15.76 -3.10
N MET A 330 -26.19 16.41 -2.86
CA MET A 330 -25.43 16.32 -1.62
C MET A 330 -25.06 17.69 -1.12
N PHE A 331 -25.06 17.87 0.20
CA PHE A 331 -24.45 19.02 0.82
C PHE A 331 -23.07 18.67 1.31
N ALA A 332 -22.08 19.45 0.93
CA ALA A 332 -20.70 19.27 1.35
C ALA A 332 -20.20 20.46 2.19
N VAL A 333 -19.42 20.18 3.23
CA VAL A 333 -18.63 21.16 3.96
C VAL A 333 -17.17 20.71 3.87
N MET A 334 -16.33 21.55 3.26
CA MET A 334 -14.90 21.28 3.10
C MET A 334 -14.11 22.12 4.07
N THR A 335 -13.26 21.48 4.85
CA THR A 335 -12.37 22.11 5.83
C THR A 335 -10.95 21.62 5.64
N LEU A 336 -10.00 22.49 5.93
CA LEU A 336 -8.58 22.22 5.83
C LEU A 336 -7.88 22.80 7.05
N ALA A 337 -7.29 21.94 7.88
CA ALA A 337 -6.51 22.33 9.04
C ALA A 337 -5.02 22.20 8.75
N ILE A 338 -4.26 23.26 8.96
CA ILE A 338 -2.80 23.32 8.79
C ILE A 338 -2.18 23.51 10.16
N THR A 339 -1.07 22.81 10.44
CA THR A 339 -0.29 22.99 11.66
C THR A 339 1.15 23.35 11.34
N ALA A 340 1.75 24.22 12.17
CA ALA A 340 3.13 24.68 12.02
C ALA A 340 3.79 24.89 13.39
N ASP A 341 5.11 24.91 13.40
CA ASP A 341 5.91 25.12 14.62
C ASP A 341 5.91 26.59 15.07
N THR A 342 5.85 27.52 14.12
CA THR A 342 5.80 28.97 14.37
C THR A 342 4.63 29.62 13.67
N LYS A 343 4.25 30.80 14.14
CA LYS A 343 3.15 31.56 13.52
C LYS A 343 3.53 32.08 12.14
N GLU A 344 4.76 32.49 11.94
CA GLU A 344 5.30 32.97 10.65
C GLU A 344 5.23 31.84 9.59
N GLN A 345 5.60 30.61 9.99
CA GLN A 345 5.48 29.43 9.14
C GLN A 345 4.01 29.14 8.81
N LEU A 346 3.11 29.24 9.80
CA LEU A 346 1.67 29.04 9.60
C LEU A 346 1.09 30.06 8.60
N ASP A 347 1.51 31.33 8.70
CA ASP A 347 1.08 32.40 7.78
C ASP A 347 1.58 32.11 6.36
N SER A 348 2.85 31.74 6.20
CA SER A 348 3.44 31.36 4.90
C SER A 348 2.75 30.12 4.28
N ASP A 349 2.53 29.07 5.07
CA ASP A 349 1.86 27.85 4.61
C ASP A 349 0.39 28.12 4.24
N THR A 350 -0.29 29.01 4.96
CA THR A 350 -1.65 29.44 4.64
C THR A 350 -1.70 30.14 3.28
N GLU A 351 -0.80 31.09 3.02
CA GLU A 351 -0.75 31.79 1.72
C GLU A 351 -0.43 30.83 0.57
N ALA A 352 0.45 29.85 0.78
CA ALA A 352 0.75 28.84 -0.21
C ALA A 352 -0.50 28.03 -0.58
N VAL A 353 -1.28 27.55 0.40
CA VAL A 353 -2.54 26.83 0.19
C VAL A 353 -3.58 27.69 -0.50
N LEU A 354 -3.73 28.95 -0.10
CA LEU A 354 -4.64 29.90 -0.74
C LEU A 354 -4.24 30.15 -2.20
N SER A 355 -2.95 30.17 -2.51
CA SER A 355 -2.44 30.31 -3.88
C SER A 355 -2.80 29.12 -4.76
N VAL A 356 -2.65 27.89 -4.25
CA VAL A 356 -3.06 26.66 -4.97
C VAL A 356 -4.57 26.65 -5.20
N ALA A 357 -5.37 27.01 -4.19
CA ALA A 357 -6.82 27.08 -4.36
C ALA A 357 -7.23 28.09 -5.46
N ARG A 358 -6.61 29.28 -5.48
CA ARG A 358 -6.82 30.28 -6.53
C ARG A 358 -6.46 29.78 -7.93
N LYS A 359 -5.38 29.00 -8.07
CA LYS A 359 -5.00 28.34 -9.33
C LYS A 359 -6.12 27.45 -9.88
N HIS A 360 -6.88 26.81 -8.99
CA HIS A 360 -8.03 25.97 -9.32
C HIS A 360 -9.36 26.73 -9.30
N MET A 361 -9.33 28.06 -9.30
CA MET A 361 -10.51 28.91 -9.22
C MET A 361 -11.41 28.60 -8.01
N CYS A 362 -10.83 28.07 -6.94
CA CYS A 362 -11.48 27.84 -5.66
C CYS A 362 -11.11 28.93 -4.67
N GLN A 363 -12.08 29.37 -3.90
CA GLN A 363 -11.89 30.37 -2.86
C GLN A 363 -11.91 29.68 -1.48
N LEU A 364 -10.72 29.43 -0.93
CA LEU A 364 -10.59 29.10 0.49
C LEU A 364 -10.58 30.38 1.34
N ALA A 365 -11.13 30.30 2.52
CA ALA A 365 -11.11 31.42 3.49
C ALA A 365 -10.77 30.89 4.89
N VAL A 366 -10.04 31.71 5.64
CA VAL A 366 -9.73 31.44 7.05
C VAL A 366 -10.99 31.63 7.89
N LEU A 367 -11.32 30.65 8.74
CA LEU A 367 -12.40 30.78 9.72
C LEU A 367 -12.01 31.83 10.75
N LYS A 368 -12.87 32.87 10.94
CA LYS A 368 -12.67 33.87 11.97
C LYS A 368 -13.59 33.60 13.16
N PHE A 369 -13.03 33.60 14.37
CA PHE A 369 -13.71 33.33 15.64
C PHE A 369 -14.36 31.96 15.77
N GLN A 370 -14.18 31.06 14.78
CA GLN A 370 -14.74 29.71 14.72
C GLN A 370 -13.64 28.65 14.50
N GLN A 371 -12.40 28.96 14.82
CA GLN A 371 -11.26 28.07 14.56
C GLN A 371 -11.42 26.72 15.26
N LEU A 372 -11.89 26.69 16.50
CA LEU A 372 -12.12 25.44 17.24
C LEU A 372 -13.26 24.60 16.64
N ASP A 373 -14.35 25.25 16.24
CA ASP A 373 -15.46 24.58 15.56
C ASP A 373 -15.03 24.00 14.21
N GLY A 374 -14.17 24.75 13.50
CA GLY A 374 -13.52 24.31 12.29
C GLY A 374 -12.63 23.09 12.52
N LEU A 375 -11.79 23.11 13.54
CA LEU A 375 -10.91 21.99 13.89
C LEU A 375 -11.72 20.73 14.22
N ASN A 376 -12.74 20.85 15.08
CA ASN A 376 -13.61 19.72 15.41
C ASN A 376 -14.38 19.20 14.19
N THR A 377 -14.61 20.04 13.18
CA THR A 377 -15.18 19.60 11.90
C THR A 377 -14.13 18.92 11.02
N ALA A 378 -12.88 19.37 11.00
CA ALA A 378 -11.82 18.77 10.19
C ALA A 378 -11.39 17.38 10.68
N LEU A 379 -11.45 17.13 12.00
CA LEU A 379 -11.02 15.86 12.59
C LEU A 379 -11.95 14.69 12.22
N PRO A 380 -11.42 13.45 12.03
CA PRO A 380 -12.21 12.26 11.66
C PRO A 380 -12.98 11.66 12.86
N ILE A 381 -13.68 12.49 13.60
CA ILE A 381 -14.46 12.10 14.78
C ILE A 381 -15.96 12.02 14.52
N GLY A 382 -16.43 12.52 13.36
CA GLY A 382 -17.86 12.58 13.02
C GLY A 382 -18.60 13.80 13.58
N ALA A 383 -17.86 14.81 14.10
CA ALA A 383 -18.42 16.11 14.44
C ALA A 383 -18.52 17.00 13.21
N ARG A 384 -19.56 17.84 13.16
CA ARG A 384 -19.68 18.96 12.24
C ARG A 384 -20.20 20.16 12.99
N LYS A 385 -19.38 21.16 13.18
CA LYS A 385 -19.70 22.39 13.91
C LYS A 385 -19.79 23.61 13.00
N ILE A 386 -19.36 23.46 11.72
CA ILE A 386 -19.41 24.51 10.70
C ILE A 386 -20.55 24.21 9.72
N ASN A 387 -21.31 25.24 9.34
CA ASN A 387 -22.47 25.16 8.45
C ASN A 387 -22.24 25.83 7.09
N ALA A 388 -21.00 25.85 6.61
CA ALA A 388 -20.63 26.39 5.31
C ALA A 388 -20.96 25.39 4.17
N PHE A 389 -22.22 25.05 4.02
CA PHE A 389 -22.68 24.06 3.04
C PHE A 389 -22.54 24.56 1.60
N ARG A 390 -22.11 23.63 0.74
CA ARG A 390 -22.19 23.74 -0.72
C ARG A 390 -23.07 22.62 -1.25
N THR A 391 -23.92 22.96 -2.21
CA THR A 391 -24.78 21.98 -2.88
C THR A 391 -24.04 21.45 -4.09
N LEU A 392 -23.88 20.14 -4.17
CA LEU A 392 -23.15 19.43 -5.22
C LEU A 392 -24.01 18.28 -5.75
N THR A 393 -23.83 17.94 -7.03
CA THR A 393 -24.26 16.64 -7.60
C THR A 393 -23.22 15.58 -7.24
N THR A 394 -23.54 14.31 -7.44
CA THR A 394 -22.59 13.21 -7.28
C THR A 394 -21.33 13.43 -8.11
N GLU A 395 -21.48 13.78 -9.39
CA GLU A 395 -20.35 14.03 -10.30
C GLU A 395 -19.50 15.21 -9.84
N SER A 396 -20.13 16.33 -9.44
CA SER A 396 -19.40 17.48 -8.90
C SER A 396 -18.64 17.17 -7.62
N LEU A 397 -19.17 16.29 -6.77
CA LEU A 397 -18.49 15.83 -5.57
C LEU A 397 -17.37 14.83 -5.90
N ALA A 398 -17.57 13.97 -6.90
CA ALA A 398 -16.58 12.98 -7.32
C ALA A 398 -15.29 13.60 -7.87
N VAL A 399 -15.32 14.85 -8.35
CA VAL A 399 -14.12 15.60 -8.73
C VAL A 399 -13.14 15.77 -7.55
N PHE A 400 -13.63 15.72 -6.31
CA PHE A 400 -12.79 15.75 -5.10
C PHE A 400 -12.28 14.35 -4.72
N ILE A 401 -12.02 13.52 -5.72
CA ILE A 401 -11.51 12.15 -5.56
C ILE A 401 -10.23 12.14 -4.70
N PRO A 402 -10.17 11.31 -3.64
CA PRO A 402 -9.08 11.37 -2.66
C PRO A 402 -7.87 10.52 -3.05
N PHE A 403 -7.83 9.96 -4.25
CA PHE A 403 -6.78 9.03 -4.66
C PHE A 403 -5.65 9.72 -5.42
N LYS A 404 -4.43 9.31 -5.15
CA LYS A 404 -3.20 9.82 -5.78
C LYS A 404 -2.38 8.70 -6.40
N VAL A 405 -1.61 8.02 -5.57
CA VAL A 405 -0.69 6.94 -5.96
C VAL A 405 -0.52 5.99 -4.78
N GLN A 406 -0.41 4.71 -5.08
CA GLN A 406 -0.20 3.70 -4.06
C GLN A 406 1.19 3.84 -3.43
N GLU A 407 1.23 3.85 -2.09
CA GLU A 407 2.45 3.82 -1.30
C GLU A 407 2.68 2.40 -0.77
N ILE A 408 3.94 1.97 -0.79
CA ILE A 408 4.36 0.67 -0.26
C ILE A 408 5.40 0.92 0.81
N GLN A 409 5.01 0.80 2.08
CA GLN A 409 5.87 0.97 3.25
C GLN A 409 5.63 -0.17 4.24
N ASP A 410 6.03 -1.37 3.84
CA ASP A 410 5.91 -2.55 4.68
C ASP A 410 6.98 -2.53 5.80
N LYS A 411 6.57 -2.89 7.00
CA LYS A 411 7.51 -3.10 8.11
C LYS A 411 8.47 -4.26 7.79
N GLY A 412 9.77 -4.03 7.96
CA GLY A 412 10.81 -5.00 7.57
C GLY A 412 10.89 -5.22 6.06
N GLY A 413 10.37 -4.25 5.29
CA GLY A 413 10.43 -4.27 3.83
C GLY A 413 11.84 -4.04 3.29
N ILE A 414 12.07 -4.52 2.09
CA ILE A 414 13.28 -4.28 1.32
C ILE A 414 13.10 -2.96 0.57
N TYR A 415 14.14 -2.13 0.50
CA TYR A 415 14.17 -0.94 -0.33
C TYR A 415 14.21 -1.31 -1.81
N PHE A 416 13.28 -0.81 -2.60
CA PHE A 416 13.19 -1.03 -4.06
C PHE A 416 13.42 0.24 -4.89
N GLY A 417 13.41 1.40 -4.24
CA GLY A 417 13.55 2.68 -4.93
C GLY A 417 12.65 3.76 -4.34
N GLU A 418 12.42 4.80 -5.10
CA GLU A 418 11.56 5.93 -4.76
C GLU A 418 10.30 5.91 -5.64
N ASN A 419 9.17 6.25 -5.05
CA ASN A 419 7.92 6.40 -5.79
C ASN A 419 8.04 7.59 -6.76
N ALA A 420 7.77 7.37 -8.05
CA ALA A 420 7.95 8.38 -9.09
C ALA A 420 7.05 9.63 -8.92
N ILE A 421 5.98 9.54 -8.13
CA ILE A 421 5.03 10.63 -7.93
C ILE A 421 5.19 11.29 -6.56
N SER A 422 5.27 10.51 -5.49
CA SER A 422 5.37 11.03 -4.12
C SER A 422 6.81 11.24 -3.67
N HIS A 423 7.77 10.63 -4.36
CA HIS A 423 9.19 10.57 -3.99
C HIS A 423 9.46 9.93 -2.63
N ASN A 424 8.48 9.23 -2.05
CA ASN A 424 8.66 8.44 -0.84
C ASN A 424 9.40 7.14 -1.14
N LEU A 425 10.09 6.61 -0.12
CA LEU A 425 10.78 5.33 -0.24
C LEU A 425 9.79 4.18 -0.43
N ILE A 426 10.05 3.30 -1.37
CA ILE A 426 9.31 2.05 -1.56
C ILE A 426 9.99 0.97 -0.73
N MET A 427 9.33 0.57 0.35
CA MET A 427 9.76 -0.51 1.25
C MET A 427 8.79 -1.67 1.12
N CYS A 428 9.16 -2.73 0.42
CA CYS A 428 8.27 -3.85 0.14
C CYS A 428 8.75 -5.13 0.83
N ASN A 429 7.88 -5.75 1.61
CA ASN A 429 8.10 -7.09 2.13
C ASN A 429 7.46 -8.10 1.18
N LYS A 430 8.28 -8.82 0.42
CA LYS A 430 7.79 -9.81 -0.55
C LYS A 430 6.90 -10.89 0.06
N ALA A 431 7.04 -11.19 1.35
CA ALA A 431 6.19 -12.15 2.04
C ALA A 431 4.70 -11.72 2.10
N ASN A 432 4.42 -10.43 1.93
CA ASN A 432 3.06 -9.89 1.88
C ASN A 432 2.42 -9.99 0.48
N LEU A 433 3.20 -10.35 -0.56
CA LEU A 433 2.70 -10.47 -1.92
C LEU A 433 2.06 -11.85 -2.15
N LEU A 434 1.03 -11.89 -3.00
CA LEU A 434 0.39 -13.15 -3.43
C LEU A 434 1.38 -14.07 -4.16
N ASN A 435 2.28 -13.51 -4.95
CA ASN A 435 3.37 -14.20 -5.61
C ASN A 435 4.68 -13.47 -5.31
N GLN A 436 5.66 -14.21 -4.81
CA GLN A 436 6.96 -13.69 -4.39
C GLN A 436 8.01 -13.71 -5.51
N SER A 437 7.67 -14.28 -6.68
CA SER A 437 8.55 -14.31 -7.85
C SER A 437 8.66 -12.94 -8.51
N ALA A 438 9.86 -12.59 -8.96
CA ALA A 438 10.13 -11.32 -9.60
C ALA A 438 11.06 -11.49 -10.83
N PHE A 439 10.91 -10.60 -11.81
CA PHE A 439 11.78 -10.49 -12.97
C PHE A 439 12.43 -9.10 -13.00
N LEU A 440 13.76 -9.06 -13.14
CA LEU A 440 14.52 -7.84 -13.36
C LEU A 440 14.85 -7.73 -14.86
N LEU A 441 14.12 -6.88 -15.57
CA LEU A 441 14.26 -6.68 -17.01
C LEU A 441 14.89 -5.32 -17.31
N GLY A 442 15.77 -5.29 -18.27
CA GLY A 442 16.42 -4.04 -18.71
C GLY A 442 17.47 -4.29 -19.79
N VAL A 443 17.82 -3.23 -20.51
CA VAL A 443 18.89 -3.27 -21.50
C VAL A 443 20.27 -3.42 -20.83
N PRO A 444 21.32 -3.85 -21.55
CA PRO A 444 22.69 -3.85 -21.02
C PRO A 444 23.07 -2.46 -20.47
N GLY A 445 23.71 -2.43 -19.31
CA GLY A 445 24.08 -1.19 -18.63
C GLY A 445 22.97 -0.50 -17.82
N ALA A 446 21.74 -1.01 -17.80
CA ALA A 446 20.61 -0.45 -17.02
C ALA A 446 20.70 -0.70 -15.49
N GLY A 447 21.73 -1.40 -15.00
CA GLY A 447 21.93 -1.64 -13.57
C GLY A 447 21.26 -2.91 -13.03
N LYS A 448 20.82 -3.86 -13.86
CA LYS A 448 20.16 -5.12 -13.42
C LYS A 448 20.97 -5.87 -12.36
N SER A 449 22.25 -6.17 -12.67
CA SER A 449 23.13 -6.90 -11.74
C SER A 449 23.40 -6.10 -10.46
N PHE A 450 23.45 -4.76 -10.56
CA PHE A 450 23.61 -3.89 -9.40
C PHE A 450 22.39 -3.97 -8.47
N SER A 451 21.18 -3.86 -9.02
CA SER A 451 19.93 -3.98 -8.24
C SER A 451 19.79 -5.37 -7.62
N ALA A 452 20.20 -6.44 -8.33
CA ALA A 452 20.22 -7.78 -7.75
C ALA A 452 21.23 -7.89 -6.60
N LYS A 453 22.41 -7.30 -6.72
CA LYS A 453 23.43 -7.25 -5.63
C LYS A 453 22.94 -6.48 -4.42
N GLU A 454 22.27 -5.33 -4.64
CA GLU A 454 21.66 -4.54 -3.55
C GLU A 454 20.60 -5.36 -2.80
N LEU A 455 19.74 -6.07 -3.52
CA LEU A 455 18.72 -6.93 -2.95
C LEU A 455 19.31 -8.10 -2.14
N ILE A 456 20.35 -8.76 -2.67
CA ILE A 456 21.06 -9.83 -1.98
C ILE A 456 21.76 -9.29 -0.73
N ALA A 457 22.44 -8.13 -0.82
CA ALA A 457 23.08 -7.48 0.31
C ALA A 457 22.08 -7.16 1.42
N PHE A 458 20.92 -6.60 1.06
CA PHE A 458 19.85 -6.33 2.01
C PHE A 458 19.41 -7.60 2.76
N LEU A 459 19.11 -8.68 2.03
CA LEU A 459 18.69 -9.96 2.62
C LEU A 459 19.76 -10.54 3.55
N MET A 460 21.04 -10.35 3.24
CA MET A 460 22.14 -10.83 4.09
C MET A 460 22.38 -9.94 5.33
N LEU A 461 22.01 -8.67 5.28
CA LEU A 461 22.23 -7.69 6.34
C LEU A 461 21.07 -7.61 7.33
N HIS A 462 19.81 -7.71 6.83
CA HIS A 462 18.63 -7.50 7.65
C HIS A 462 18.37 -8.68 8.60
N PRO A 463 18.17 -8.44 9.92
CA PRO A 463 18.01 -9.51 10.90
C PRO A 463 16.85 -10.46 10.67
N ASP A 464 15.74 -9.98 10.09
CA ASP A 464 14.54 -10.79 9.83
C ASP A 464 14.78 -11.92 8.81
N TYR A 465 15.88 -11.81 8.03
CA TYR A 465 16.29 -12.80 7.03
C TYR A 465 17.54 -13.59 7.45
N ALA A 466 18.03 -13.41 8.70
CA ALA A 466 19.28 -14.02 9.18
C ALA A 466 19.29 -15.56 9.14
N ASN A 467 18.12 -16.20 9.17
CA ASN A 467 17.95 -17.65 9.13
C ASN A 467 17.61 -18.17 7.73
N ASP A 468 17.46 -17.30 6.75
CA ASP A 468 17.06 -17.69 5.40
C ASP A 468 18.26 -18.21 4.60
N ASP A 469 17.99 -19.09 3.62
CA ASP A 469 18.98 -19.50 2.63
C ASP A 469 18.92 -18.58 1.41
N ILE A 470 20.09 -18.28 0.84
CA ILE A 470 20.24 -17.54 -0.41
C ILE A 470 21.03 -18.39 -1.39
N LEU A 471 20.38 -18.78 -2.48
CA LEU A 471 20.95 -19.60 -3.54
C LEU A 471 21.00 -18.80 -4.83
N ILE A 472 22.16 -18.72 -5.44
CA ILE A 472 22.40 -17.86 -6.62
C ILE A 472 22.97 -18.71 -7.74
N CYS A 473 22.32 -18.70 -8.92
CA CYS A 473 22.89 -19.18 -10.15
C CYS A 473 23.52 -17.99 -10.89
N ASP A 474 24.84 -17.99 -11.01
CA ASP A 474 25.65 -16.84 -11.47
C ASP A 474 26.30 -17.11 -12.83
N PRO A 475 25.66 -16.76 -13.96
CA PRO A 475 26.21 -16.99 -15.30
C PRO A 475 27.41 -16.09 -15.65
N GLU A 476 27.53 -14.93 -15.00
CA GLU A 476 28.54 -13.93 -15.32
C GLU A 476 29.67 -13.86 -14.27
N GLY A 477 29.58 -14.60 -13.16
CA GLY A 477 30.58 -14.63 -12.09
C GLY A 477 30.63 -13.34 -11.24
N GLU A 478 29.50 -12.60 -11.13
CA GLU A 478 29.48 -11.28 -10.52
C GLU A 478 29.13 -11.26 -9.02
N PHE A 479 28.50 -12.32 -8.48
CA PHE A 479 27.93 -12.31 -7.12
C PHE A 479 28.86 -12.91 -6.06
N GLY A 480 29.82 -13.74 -6.47
CA GLY A 480 30.67 -14.50 -5.56
C GLY A 480 31.46 -13.65 -4.55
N ALA A 481 32.01 -12.51 -4.98
CA ALA A 481 32.77 -11.61 -4.13
C ALA A 481 31.89 -10.97 -3.03
N LEU A 482 30.71 -10.48 -3.40
CA LEU A 482 29.73 -9.88 -2.47
C LEU A 482 29.31 -10.89 -1.39
N VAL A 483 28.91 -12.09 -1.83
CA VAL A 483 28.40 -13.13 -0.93
C VAL A 483 29.49 -13.64 0.02
N LYS A 484 30.76 -13.76 -0.43
CA LYS A 484 31.89 -14.07 0.43
C LYS A 484 32.17 -12.97 1.45
N ALA A 485 32.12 -11.70 1.06
CA ALA A 485 32.37 -10.57 1.97
C ALA A 485 31.33 -10.51 3.11
N LEU A 486 30.03 -10.62 2.78
CA LEU A 486 28.95 -10.55 3.75
C LEU A 486 28.69 -11.86 4.48
N GLY A 487 28.96 -13.01 3.85
CA GLY A 487 28.68 -14.34 4.40
C GLY A 487 29.86 -14.96 5.17
N ARG A 488 31.10 -14.61 4.79
CA ARG A 488 32.34 -15.23 5.31
C ARG A 488 32.25 -16.76 5.32
N GLU A 489 32.47 -17.40 6.45
CA GLU A 489 32.41 -18.86 6.61
C GLU A 489 31.04 -19.49 6.31
N LYS A 490 29.95 -18.72 6.37
CA LYS A 490 28.60 -19.14 6.02
C LYS A 490 28.33 -19.14 4.51
N ALA A 491 29.28 -18.71 3.69
CA ALA A 491 29.16 -18.65 2.25
C ALA A 491 29.97 -19.76 1.57
N THR A 492 29.41 -20.28 0.47
CA THR A 492 30.11 -21.14 -0.48
C THR A 492 29.96 -20.55 -1.88
N VAL A 493 31.06 -20.49 -2.62
CA VAL A 493 31.06 -20.17 -4.05
C VAL A 493 31.62 -21.38 -4.78
N ALA A 494 30.79 -22.05 -5.54
CA ALA A 494 31.17 -23.18 -6.37
C ALA A 494 31.57 -22.67 -7.75
N HIS A 495 32.87 -22.68 -8.05
CA HIS A 495 33.39 -22.30 -9.35
C HIS A 495 33.35 -23.49 -10.30
N LEU A 496 32.25 -23.63 -11.05
CA LEU A 496 32.01 -24.73 -11.96
C LEU A 496 32.66 -24.49 -13.32
N VAL A 497 33.86 -25.03 -13.50
CA VAL A 497 34.69 -24.87 -14.71
C VAL A 497 35.10 -26.22 -15.22
N ALA A 498 35.08 -26.45 -16.55
CA ALA A 498 35.54 -27.69 -17.15
C ALA A 498 36.96 -28.06 -16.68
N GLY A 499 37.12 -29.28 -16.11
CA GLY A 499 38.41 -29.70 -15.52
C GLY A 499 38.78 -29.00 -14.21
N GLY A 500 37.85 -28.26 -13.58
CA GLY A 500 38.01 -27.59 -12.30
C GLY A 500 38.05 -28.53 -11.11
N LYS A 501 38.31 -27.93 -9.91
CA LYS A 501 38.32 -28.70 -8.65
C LYS A 501 36.94 -28.85 -8.02
N ASP A 502 36.05 -27.90 -8.28
CA ASP A 502 34.72 -27.89 -7.73
C ASP A 502 33.82 -28.82 -8.57
N ARG A 503 33.14 -29.72 -7.89
CA ARG A 503 32.25 -30.71 -8.49
C ARG A 503 30.89 -30.67 -7.82
N LEU A 504 29.86 -30.94 -8.61
CA LEU A 504 28.48 -31.02 -8.18
C LEU A 504 27.86 -32.36 -8.63
N ASN A 505 27.51 -33.21 -7.70
CA ASN A 505 26.98 -34.54 -8.03
C ASN A 505 25.55 -34.45 -8.57
N ALA A 506 25.35 -34.75 -9.84
CA ALA A 506 24.05 -34.74 -10.49
C ALA A 506 23.07 -35.78 -9.94
N MET A 507 23.59 -36.87 -9.33
CA MET A 507 22.78 -37.94 -8.74
C MET A 507 22.47 -37.73 -7.25
N TYR A 508 22.97 -36.64 -6.64
CA TYR A 508 22.70 -36.36 -5.21
C TYR A 508 21.20 -36.17 -4.95
N MET A 509 20.67 -36.82 -3.94
CA MET A 509 19.33 -36.63 -3.41
C MET A 509 19.42 -36.12 -1.98
N VAL A 510 18.73 -35.02 -1.67
CA VAL A 510 18.56 -34.54 -0.30
C VAL A 510 17.53 -35.39 0.44
N GLU A 511 17.58 -35.40 1.77
CA GLU A 511 16.55 -36.03 2.59
C GLU A 511 15.15 -35.51 2.23
N GLY A 512 14.22 -36.41 1.89
CA GLY A 512 12.87 -36.03 1.45
C GLY A 512 12.77 -35.56 -0.01
N TYR A 513 13.74 -35.88 -0.85
CA TYR A 513 13.66 -35.71 -2.30
C TYR A 513 12.43 -36.46 -2.84
N GLY A 514 11.62 -35.78 -3.66
CA GLY A 514 10.37 -36.33 -4.17
C GLY A 514 9.30 -36.57 -3.09
N GLU A 515 8.02 -36.42 -3.43
CA GLU A 515 6.96 -36.56 -2.41
C GLU A 515 6.60 -38.00 -2.11
N GLN A 516 6.58 -38.86 -3.11
CA GLN A 516 6.12 -40.24 -2.97
C GLN A 516 7.16 -41.30 -3.38
N ASN A 517 7.96 -41.03 -4.39
CA ASN A 517 8.96 -42.00 -4.89
C ASN A 517 10.22 -41.25 -5.40
N PRO A 518 11.22 -41.04 -4.50
CA PRO A 518 12.42 -40.25 -4.83
C PRO A 518 13.20 -40.79 -6.01
N ILE A 519 13.28 -42.13 -6.15
CA ILE A 519 14.04 -42.77 -7.23
C ILE A 519 13.36 -42.53 -8.59
N VAL A 520 12.03 -42.54 -8.66
CA VAL A 520 11.30 -42.31 -9.92
C VAL A 520 11.48 -40.87 -10.38
N GLU A 521 11.35 -39.90 -9.48
CA GLU A 521 11.57 -38.50 -9.82
C GLU A 521 13.01 -38.23 -10.24
N LYS A 522 13.97 -38.84 -9.57
CA LYS A 522 15.38 -38.73 -9.95
C LYS A 522 15.68 -39.41 -11.27
N SER A 523 15.01 -40.54 -11.56
CA SER A 523 15.09 -41.19 -12.86
C SER A 523 14.62 -40.29 -14.00
N GLN A 524 13.51 -39.55 -13.80
CA GLN A 524 13.02 -38.58 -14.78
C GLN A 524 14.01 -37.42 -14.98
N PHE A 525 14.61 -36.93 -13.89
CA PHE A 525 15.68 -35.93 -13.98
C PHE A 525 16.88 -36.44 -14.77
N VAL A 526 17.34 -37.66 -14.48
CA VAL A 526 18.47 -38.28 -15.18
C VAL A 526 18.17 -38.49 -16.67
N MET A 527 16.94 -38.89 -17.03
CA MET A 527 16.51 -38.96 -18.43
C MET A 527 16.65 -37.59 -19.12
N SER A 528 16.16 -36.51 -18.48
CA SER A 528 16.25 -35.15 -19.00
C SER A 528 17.71 -34.70 -19.12
N LEU A 529 18.57 -35.06 -18.17
CA LEU A 529 19.99 -34.75 -18.21
C LEU A 529 20.68 -35.45 -19.39
N ILE A 530 20.38 -36.73 -19.62
CA ILE A 530 20.96 -37.49 -20.74
C ILE A 530 20.44 -36.98 -22.08
N GLU A 531 19.17 -36.51 -22.16
CA GLU A 531 18.64 -35.84 -23.36
C GLU A 531 19.39 -34.55 -23.70
N GLN A 532 19.87 -33.82 -22.69
CA GLN A 532 20.71 -32.61 -22.93
C GLN A 532 22.13 -32.97 -23.36
N ILE A 533 22.65 -34.09 -22.91
CA ILE A 533 24.00 -34.59 -23.23
C ILE A 533 24.03 -35.24 -24.61
N ASP A 534 23.08 -36.14 -24.91
CA ASP A 534 23.01 -36.84 -26.19
C ASP A 534 22.07 -36.16 -27.19
N LYS A 535 22.63 -35.33 -28.05
CA LYS A 535 21.89 -34.60 -29.08
C LYS A 535 21.17 -35.48 -30.13
N ARG A 536 21.47 -36.76 -30.19
CA ARG A 536 20.77 -37.70 -31.08
C ARG A 536 19.36 -38.05 -30.56
N GLY A 537 19.10 -37.74 -29.31
CA GLY A 537 17.82 -37.95 -28.65
C GLY A 537 17.68 -39.30 -27.95
N VAL A 538 16.84 -39.31 -26.93
CA VAL A 538 16.58 -40.50 -26.08
C VAL A 538 15.24 -41.09 -26.44
N GLY A 539 15.27 -42.19 -27.21
CA GLY A 539 14.06 -42.90 -27.60
C GLY A 539 13.45 -43.75 -26.46
N PRO A 540 12.26 -44.35 -26.65
CA PRO A 540 11.55 -45.08 -25.60
C PRO A 540 12.36 -46.22 -24.96
N GLN A 541 13.17 -46.91 -25.75
CA GLN A 541 14.02 -48.01 -25.25
C GLN A 541 15.17 -47.48 -24.38
N HIS A 542 15.77 -46.33 -24.73
CA HIS A 542 16.77 -45.66 -23.91
C HIS A 542 16.18 -45.23 -22.57
N LYS A 543 14.95 -44.68 -22.56
CA LYS A 543 14.26 -44.26 -21.34
C LYS A 543 14.04 -45.44 -20.38
N SER A 544 13.59 -46.56 -20.91
CA SER A 544 13.38 -47.79 -20.10
C SER A 544 14.68 -48.30 -19.49
N ILE A 545 15.80 -48.24 -20.23
CA ILE A 545 17.11 -48.68 -19.75
C ILE A 545 17.64 -47.73 -18.67
N ILE A 546 17.54 -46.41 -18.90
CA ILE A 546 17.94 -45.38 -17.92
C ILE A 546 17.17 -45.54 -16.63
N ASP A 547 15.85 -45.68 -16.70
CA ASP A 547 14.98 -45.84 -15.53
C ASP A 547 15.40 -47.07 -14.69
N ARG A 548 15.50 -48.25 -15.35
CA ARG A 548 15.94 -49.50 -14.72
C ARG A 548 17.32 -49.35 -14.06
N CYS A 549 18.30 -48.79 -14.77
CA CYS A 549 19.65 -48.63 -14.24
C CYS A 549 19.72 -47.65 -13.09
N THR A 550 18.99 -46.53 -13.18
CA THR A 550 18.89 -45.56 -12.09
C THR A 550 18.32 -46.20 -10.84
N ALA A 551 17.23 -46.97 -10.97
CA ALA A 551 16.62 -47.67 -9.84
C ALA A 551 17.56 -48.70 -9.16
N LEU A 552 18.51 -49.28 -9.89
CA LEU A 552 19.48 -50.24 -9.35
C LEU A 552 20.66 -49.55 -8.65
N VAL A 553 21.10 -48.39 -9.14
CA VAL A 553 22.30 -47.69 -8.63
C VAL A 553 22.12 -47.22 -7.18
N TYR A 554 20.95 -46.68 -6.82
CA TYR A 554 20.73 -46.11 -5.47
C TYR A 554 20.84 -47.17 -4.36
N PRO A 555 20.13 -48.32 -4.42
CA PRO A 555 20.28 -49.37 -3.39
C PRO A 555 21.69 -49.94 -3.30
N GLU A 556 22.42 -50.01 -4.42
CA GLU A 556 23.80 -50.52 -4.45
C GLU A 556 24.76 -49.50 -3.80
N ALA A 557 24.61 -48.21 -4.09
CA ALA A 557 25.38 -47.15 -3.47
C ALA A 557 25.13 -47.07 -1.95
N GLU A 558 23.86 -47.17 -1.53
CA GLU A 558 23.45 -47.17 -0.12
C GLU A 558 24.06 -48.34 0.65
N LYS A 559 24.00 -49.54 0.12
CA LYS A 559 24.65 -50.73 0.71
C LYS A 559 26.15 -50.57 0.88
N SER A 560 26.78 -49.79 0.02
CA SER A 560 28.23 -49.51 0.05
C SER A 560 28.57 -48.29 0.91
N GLY A 561 27.57 -47.62 1.56
CA GLY A 561 27.76 -46.41 2.35
C GLY A 561 28.25 -45.21 1.52
N ARG A 562 27.98 -45.17 0.21
CA ARG A 562 28.41 -44.13 -0.71
C ARG A 562 27.19 -43.39 -1.29
N VAL A 563 27.43 -42.19 -1.81
CA VAL A 563 26.42 -41.45 -2.56
C VAL A 563 26.46 -41.90 -4.02
N ALA A 564 25.30 -42.15 -4.62
CA ALA A 564 25.17 -42.50 -6.02
C ALA A 564 25.72 -41.38 -6.93
N THR A 565 26.42 -41.78 -8.01
CA THR A 565 27.04 -40.84 -8.98
C THR A 565 26.71 -41.24 -10.43
N LEU A 566 26.89 -40.32 -11.37
CA LEU A 566 26.77 -40.66 -12.80
C LEU A 566 27.83 -41.72 -13.23
N CYS A 567 28.97 -41.78 -12.54
CA CYS A 567 29.96 -42.86 -12.79
C CYS A 567 29.35 -44.23 -12.44
N ASP A 568 28.63 -44.35 -11.32
CA ASP A 568 27.94 -45.58 -10.93
C ASP A 568 26.86 -45.96 -11.97
N LEU A 569 26.08 -44.95 -12.43
CA LEU A 569 25.08 -45.13 -13.48
C LEU A 569 25.71 -45.65 -14.79
N ARG A 570 26.83 -45.00 -15.22
CA ARG A 570 27.55 -45.45 -16.41
C ARG A 570 28.04 -46.88 -16.28
N ASN A 571 28.62 -47.25 -15.15
CA ASN A 571 29.06 -48.61 -14.89
C ASN A 571 27.88 -49.58 -14.96
N LYS A 572 26.74 -49.24 -14.37
CA LYS A 572 25.52 -50.07 -14.41
C LYS A 572 24.96 -50.22 -15.82
N LEU A 573 25.06 -49.18 -16.66
CA LEU A 573 24.69 -49.24 -18.08
C LEU A 573 25.61 -50.20 -18.88
N LEU A 574 26.92 -50.22 -18.59
CA LEU A 574 27.87 -51.12 -19.23
C LEU A 574 27.64 -52.61 -18.88
N GLU A 575 27.04 -52.91 -17.71
CA GLU A 575 26.65 -54.26 -17.29
C GLU A 575 25.42 -54.80 -18.04
N GLN A 576 24.65 -53.94 -18.71
CA GLN A 576 23.45 -54.35 -19.42
C GLN A 576 23.78 -55.02 -20.76
N PRO A 577 22.98 -56.04 -21.14
CA PRO A 577 23.23 -56.76 -22.39
C PRO A 577 22.88 -55.97 -23.66
N GLU A 578 22.02 -54.98 -23.56
CA GLU A 578 21.50 -54.22 -24.70
C GLU A 578 22.55 -53.25 -25.28
N ASP A 579 22.71 -53.25 -26.61
CA ASP A 579 23.64 -52.33 -27.29
C ASP A 579 23.29 -50.87 -27.06
N LYS A 580 22.01 -50.55 -26.90
CA LYS A 580 21.56 -49.20 -26.55
C LYS A 580 22.03 -48.72 -25.19
N ALA A 581 22.21 -49.63 -24.23
CA ALA A 581 22.79 -49.29 -22.93
C ALA A 581 24.24 -48.83 -23.07
N LYS A 582 25.01 -49.52 -23.96
CA LYS A 582 26.39 -49.16 -24.29
C LYS A 582 26.49 -47.82 -25.01
N GLU A 583 25.52 -47.50 -25.90
CA GLU A 583 25.43 -46.18 -26.56
C GLU A 583 25.26 -45.06 -25.53
N ILE A 584 24.33 -45.21 -24.54
CA ILE A 584 24.14 -44.25 -23.47
C ILE A 584 25.41 -44.13 -22.62
N ALA A 585 26.02 -45.28 -22.24
CA ALA A 585 27.25 -45.27 -21.44
C ALA A 585 28.40 -44.57 -22.15
N LEU A 586 28.50 -44.68 -23.49
CA LEU A 586 29.49 -43.99 -24.33
C LEU A 586 29.18 -42.48 -24.33
N SER A 587 27.92 -42.05 -24.45
CA SER A 587 27.55 -40.65 -24.38
C SER A 587 27.89 -40.02 -23.03
N LEU A 588 27.81 -40.78 -21.93
CA LEU A 588 28.17 -40.34 -20.58
C LEU A 588 29.68 -40.38 -20.30
N GLU A 589 30.51 -40.99 -21.15
CA GLU A 589 31.95 -41.16 -20.90
C GLU A 589 32.67 -39.83 -20.67
N LEU A 590 32.39 -38.84 -21.53
CA LEU A 590 33.00 -37.51 -21.46
C LEU A 590 32.67 -36.80 -20.13
N TYR A 591 31.49 -37.06 -19.57
CA TYR A 591 30.95 -36.43 -18.36
C TYR A 591 31.20 -37.23 -17.06
N THR A 592 31.78 -38.39 -17.15
CA THR A 592 32.04 -39.26 -16.00
C THR A 592 33.53 -39.55 -15.79
N THR A 593 34.21 -40.05 -16.81
CA THR A 593 35.65 -40.40 -16.80
C THR A 593 36.47 -39.50 -17.69
N GLY A 594 35.86 -38.70 -18.56
CA GLY A 594 36.50 -37.76 -19.46
C GLY A 594 36.77 -36.41 -18.84
N SER A 595 37.07 -35.42 -19.65
CA SER A 595 37.52 -34.07 -19.25
C SER A 595 36.40 -33.19 -18.71
N LEU A 596 35.12 -33.57 -18.84
CA LEU A 596 33.96 -32.81 -18.40
C LEU A 596 33.27 -33.46 -17.19
N ASP A 597 34.02 -34.06 -16.27
CA ASP A 597 33.53 -34.90 -15.15
C ASP A 597 32.95 -34.08 -13.94
N ILE A 598 32.70 -32.81 -14.12
CA ILE A 598 32.21 -31.88 -13.10
C ILE A 598 30.96 -32.38 -12.39
N PHE A 599 30.01 -33.01 -13.12
CA PHE A 599 28.74 -33.49 -12.61
C PHE A 599 28.71 -35.02 -12.38
N GLY A 600 29.80 -35.66 -12.71
CA GLY A 600 29.89 -37.13 -12.72
C GLY A 600 30.24 -37.80 -11.40
N ARG A 601 30.81 -37.06 -10.48
CA ARG A 601 31.36 -37.57 -9.21
C ARG A 601 30.74 -36.89 -8.00
N GLU A 602 31.13 -37.31 -6.79
CA GLU A 602 30.68 -36.72 -5.55
C GLU A 602 30.99 -35.20 -5.49
N SER A 603 30.09 -34.45 -4.87
CA SER A 603 30.26 -32.99 -4.69
C SER A 603 31.46 -32.69 -3.80
N THR A 604 32.30 -31.75 -4.23
CA THR A 604 33.46 -31.26 -3.44
C THR A 604 33.14 -29.97 -2.68
N VAL A 605 32.03 -29.33 -2.99
CA VAL A 605 31.58 -28.09 -2.37
C VAL A 605 30.54 -28.36 -1.29
N ASP A 606 30.62 -27.59 -0.20
CA ASP A 606 29.63 -27.70 0.88
C ASP A 606 28.35 -26.93 0.52
N LEU A 607 27.35 -27.67 0.11
CA LEU A 607 26.03 -27.15 -0.27
C LEU A 607 25.10 -26.92 0.93
N ASN A 608 25.50 -27.29 2.16
CA ASN A 608 24.66 -27.13 3.35
C ASN A 608 24.71 -25.73 3.94
N LYS A 609 25.62 -24.88 3.48
CA LYS A 609 25.72 -23.50 3.93
C LYS A 609 24.51 -22.68 3.51
N PRO A 610 24.13 -21.65 4.27
CA PRO A 610 22.97 -20.83 3.96
C PRO A 610 23.13 -19.97 2.71
N TYR A 611 24.37 -19.60 2.37
CA TYR A 611 24.66 -18.76 1.20
C TYR A 611 25.49 -19.54 0.18
N VAL A 612 24.88 -19.90 -0.96
CA VAL A 612 25.54 -20.68 -2.01
C VAL A 612 25.43 -19.97 -3.35
N VAL A 613 26.57 -19.77 -3.98
CA VAL A 613 26.67 -19.22 -5.33
C VAL A 613 27.21 -20.31 -6.27
N PHE A 614 26.46 -20.62 -7.32
CA PHE A 614 26.88 -21.49 -8.41
C PHE A 614 27.42 -20.61 -9.54
N ASP A 615 28.72 -20.37 -9.56
CA ASP A 615 29.40 -19.63 -10.61
C ASP A 615 29.62 -20.54 -11.82
N ILE A 616 28.90 -20.26 -12.91
CA ILE A 616 28.94 -21.01 -14.17
C ILE A 616 29.57 -20.23 -15.32
N HIS A 617 30.21 -19.09 -15.03
CA HIS A 617 30.84 -18.28 -16.06
C HIS A 617 31.86 -19.08 -16.90
N GLY A 618 32.66 -19.93 -16.24
CA GLY A 618 33.66 -20.78 -16.85
C GLY A 618 33.19 -22.12 -17.39
N LEU A 619 31.88 -22.41 -17.37
CA LEU A 619 31.37 -23.76 -17.65
C LEU A 619 31.49 -24.20 -19.13
N GLY A 620 31.60 -23.27 -20.05
CA GLY A 620 31.66 -23.55 -21.50
C GLY A 620 30.31 -23.95 -22.11
N GLU A 621 30.14 -23.70 -23.39
CA GLU A 621 28.85 -23.86 -24.10
C GLU A 621 28.30 -25.30 -24.10
N GLN A 622 29.17 -26.31 -24.07
CA GLN A 622 28.75 -27.71 -24.09
C GLN A 622 28.17 -28.16 -22.76
N LEU A 623 28.67 -27.61 -21.63
CA LEU A 623 28.22 -27.97 -20.28
C LEU A 623 27.09 -27.09 -19.76
N LYS A 624 26.91 -25.88 -20.29
CA LYS A 624 25.87 -24.96 -19.80
C LYS A 624 24.47 -25.56 -19.71
N PRO A 625 23.93 -26.25 -20.74
CA PRO A 625 22.60 -26.82 -20.66
C PRO A 625 22.45 -27.89 -19.56
N ALA A 626 23.40 -28.84 -19.50
CA ALA A 626 23.44 -29.87 -18.49
C ALA A 626 23.68 -29.28 -17.08
N GLY A 627 24.59 -28.31 -16.97
CA GLY A 627 24.90 -27.62 -15.73
C GLY A 627 23.71 -26.83 -15.19
N SER A 628 23.01 -26.10 -16.03
CA SER A 628 21.79 -25.39 -15.63
C SER A 628 20.73 -26.34 -15.07
N LEU A 629 20.57 -27.51 -15.69
CA LEU A 629 19.63 -28.52 -15.22
C LEU A 629 20.02 -29.08 -13.84
N VAL A 630 21.30 -29.42 -13.64
CA VAL A 630 21.83 -29.97 -12.37
C VAL A 630 21.73 -28.92 -11.25
N ILE A 631 22.05 -27.66 -11.54
CA ILE A 631 21.93 -26.58 -10.56
C ILE A 631 20.46 -26.32 -10.19
N THR A 632 19.56 -26.28 -11.19
CA THR A 632 18.13 -26.12 -10.95
C THR A 632 17.58 -27.25 -10.08
N ASP A 633 17.91 -28.50 -10.36
CA ASP A 633 17.51 -29.63 -9.52
C ASP A 633 18.05 -29.47 -8.08
N THR A 634 19.32 -29.11 -7.93
CA THR A 634 19.95 -28.87 -6.62
C THR A 634 19.25 -27.75 -5.83
N ILE A 635 18.93 -26.63 -6.50
CA ILE A 635 18.23 -25.50 -5.89
C ILE A 635 16.81 -25.90 -5.48
N LEU A 636 16.03 -26.54 -6.36
CA LEU A 636 14.66 -26.96 -6.08
C LEU A 636 14.59 -27.94 -4.91
N ASN A 637 15.54 -28.88 -4.86
CA ASN A 637 15.65 -29.81 -3.74
C ASN A 637 15.90 -29.10 -2.41
N ARG A 638 16.77 -28.08 -2.41
CA ARG A 638 17.03 -27.27 -1.23
C ARG A 638 15.82 -26.44 -0.81
N VAL A 639 15.11 -25.83 -1.78
CA VAL A 639 13.87 -25.09 -1.54
C VAL A 639 12.81 -25.98 -0.89
N THR A 640 12.60 -27.19 -1.44
CA THR A 640 11.63 -28.16 -0.92
C THR A 640 11.97 -28.61 0.50
N LEU A 641 13.25 -28.92 0.76
CA LEU A 641 13.73 -29.30 2.09
C LEU A 641 13.51 -28.17 3.11
N ASN A 642 13.86 -26.94 2.75
CA ASN A 642 13.70 -25.78 3.60
C ASN A 642 12.23 -25.47 3.87
N TRP A 643 11.37 -25.59 2.85
CA TRP A 643 9.92 -25.44 3.01
C TRP A 643 9.34 -26.42 4.03
N LYS A 644 9.71 -27.71 3.94
CA LYS A 644 9.31 -28.72 4.94
C LYS A 644 9.78 -28.40 6.36
N ARG A 645 10.90 -27.68 6.50
CA ARG A 645 11.48 -27.23 7.78
C ARG A 645 10.97 -25.86 8.24
N GLY A 646 10.03 -25.23 7.49
CA GLY A 646 9.53 -23.89 7.77
C GLY A 646 10.58 -22.79 7.57
N LYS A 647 11.62 -23.05 6.78
CA LYS A 647 12.72 -22.12 6.48
C LYS A 647 12.52 -21.49 5.11
N ARG A 648 12.71 -20.17 5.00
CA ARG A 648 12.62 -19.45 3.72
C ARG A 648 13.88 -19.64 2.89
N THR A 649 13.73 -19.64 1.57
CA THR A 649 14.84 -19.69 0.61
C THR A 649 14.64 -18.64 -0.48
N HIS A 650 15.65 -17.82 -0.70
CA HIS A 650 15.70 -16.84 -1.77
C HIS A 650 16.57 -17.38 -2.91
N VAL A 651 16.05 -17.37 -4.13
CA VAL A 651 16.73 -17.88 -5.32
C VAL A 651 16.93 -16.74 -6.31
N PHE A 652 18.15 -16.59 -6.82
CA PHE A 652 18.53 -15.60 -7.81
C PHE A 652 19.17 -16.23 -9.04
#